data_c2bbb754d7ab4791e42a294b505936d8
#
_entry.id   c2bbb754d7ab4791e42a294b505936d8
#
_cell.length_a   1.000
_cell.length_b   1.000
_cell.length_c   1.000
_cell.angle_alpha   90.00
_cell.angle_beta   90.00
_cell.angle_gamma   90.00
#
_symmetry.space_group_name_H-M   'P 1'
#
loop_
_entity.id
_entity.type
_entity.pdbx_description
1 polymer ?
#
loop_
_entity_poly.entity_id
_entity_poly.type
_entity_poly.pdbx_seq_one_letter_code
_entity_poly.pdbx_strand_id
1 'polypeptide(L)'
;MRKFILTVLFAISYVFSVMAENEQATVDTSRVYNLDEIVVAPRNKEFRSLRLQPVSSTVLTGKEMSSLEVRDLRDISNYVPAFVMPDYGARFTSSIYVRGIGSRVNSPSMGIYVDDIPLMNKSAFNSHVWQLDRVDVLRGPQGTLYGINSEGGLVRQYTKNPMRYQGTDVNLGFGTRMYRNAEVSHYNKVNEKWAFSVGAFYNGTNGFWKNSLTGERTDDMDEAGSRLRLVYKPTDNLSFDWMTDYQHVCQHAYPYGTLDPESGKVLFEPDQNHQGKYNRNMVNSGLAVKYHGKGFDFHSNTSYQYLKDNLLMDNDYSAIDFVVVDQSQLSNAITQEFTFKDNLQGRWHWTTGVFGSYQWLKTTAPNTFGSDFSDMMKKNMRLDLAEAGIYNSILASMSARMPEEAAKAAIEKAGGVHVGVQMLVPCLFHTPQANIGVFHESNYDITDRLTATAGLRYDYTHSKIAYDTSGDLRLNFSIMGQNAMARVLSLYEHTESAGFSQLLPKFGLTYKFDNGSNIYATVTKGYRAGGFNIQMFGDIIQNDLQANSSVIMEAAQQAQSTHQDVERVVTQDEAKYEELYEGIKFKPEESWNYELGTHANLFNNLIHADLNVYYMQIRNQQLSVFTEDYGYGRKMVNAGKSYSCGLELTLRGSAVSNHLTWAVGYGYTYAAFKEYKNRASKNADEIDYGGKKVPYIPAHTLSAMVDYTFDTNLSFMKSLTVGANMNGQGKIWWDEANTYAQKFYAVLGAHICADFGLCKLNLWGRNITDSKYNTFAFSSKATGVEVFMAQRGNPFQCGFDLSIHF
;
A
#
# COMPACT_ATOMS: atom_id res chain seq x y z
N MET A 1 13.65 5.97 -28.76
CA MET A 1 14.53 5.36 -27.75
C MET A 1 16.02 5.42 -28.12
N ARG A 2 16.53 4.84 -29.23
CA ARG A 2 17.96 4.92 -29.61
C ARG A 2 18.50 6.34 -29.76
N LYS A 3 17.75 7.26 -30.37
CA LYS A 3 18.16 8.67 -30.56
C LYS A 3 18.16 9.44 -29.24
N PHE A 4 17.26 9.15 -28.31
CA PHE A 4 17.18 9.79 -27.00
C PHE A 4 18.34 9.34 -26.09
N ILE A 5 18.64 8.05 -26.05
CA ILE A 5 19.80 7.50 -25.30
C ILE A 5 21.12 8.08 -25.84
N LEU A 6 21.26 8.22 -27.16
CA LEU A 6 22.44 8.87 -27.78
C LEU A 6 22.54 10.35 -27.40
N THR A 7 21.41 11.07 -27.30
CA THR A 7 21.43 12.49 -26.93
C THR A 7 21.79 12.68 -25.46
N VAL A 8 21.32 11.82 -24.59
CA VAL A 8 21.67 11.81 -23.15
C VAL A 8 23.14 11.42 -22.96
N LEU A 9 23.62 10.39 -23.67
CA LEU A 9 25.03 10.00 -23.66
C LEU A 9 25.95 11.11 -24.25
N PHE A 10 25.50 11.83 -25.27
CA PHE A 10 26.25 12.97 -25.86
C PHE A 10 26.26 14.17 -24.92
N ALA A 11 25.14 14.46 -24.21
CA ALA A 11 25.09 15.49 -23.17
C ALA A 11 26.02 15.15 -21.99
N ILE A 12 26.04 13.90 -21.56
CA ILE A 12 26.94 13.42 -20.51
C ILE A 12 28.41 13.50 -20.97
N SER A 13 28.74 13.09 -22.19
CA SER A 13 30.13 13.22 -22.71
C SER A 13 30.55 14.65 -22.91
N TYR A 14 29.64 15.57 -23.27
CA TYR A 14 29.94 17.00 -23.39
C TYR A 14 30.19 17.63 -22.01
N VAL A 15 29.46 17.26 -21.00
CA VAL A 15 29.70 17.66 -19.60
C VAL A 15 31.07 17.15 -19.12
N PHE A 16 31.46 15.92 -19.47
CA PHE A 16 32.79 15.39 -19.13
C PHE A 16 33.93 16.08 -19.86
N SER A 17 33.74 16.55 -21.11
CA SER A 17 34.77 17.27 -21.84
C SER A 17 34.98 18.71 -21.32
N VAL A 18 33.90 19.36 -20.86
CA VAL A 18 33.98 20.68 -20.21
C VAL A 18 34.64 20.61 -18.83
N MET A 19 34.55 19.48 -18.15
CA MET A 19 35.21 19.24 -16.86
C MET A 19 36.71 19.03 -16.95
N ALA A 20 37.25 18.66 -18.12
CA ALA A 20 38.69 18.40 -18.33
C ALA A 20 39.52 19.67 -18.56
N GLU A 21 38.90 20.84 -18.79
CA GLU A 21 39.62 22.07 -19.16
C GLU A 21 39.81 23.11 -18.05
N ASN A 22 39.31 22.87 -16.81
CA ASN A 22 39.44 23.81 -15.69
C ASN A 22 40.11 23.21 -14.44
N GLU A 23 41.40 22.89 -14.55
CA GLU A 23 42.28 22.74 -13.38
C GLU A 23 42.92 24.10 -13.07
N GLN A 24 42.32 24.87 -12.16
CA GLN A 24 42.93 25.80 -11.18
C GLN A 24 41.85 26.77 -10.67
N ALA A 25 41.01 26.32 -9.78
CA ALA A 25 40.23 27.17 -8.89
C ALA A 25 40.54 26.80 -7.47
N THR A 26 41.05 27.75 -6.68
CA THR A 26 41.23 27.61 -5.24
C THR A 26 39.88 27.32 -4.61
N VAL A 27 39.73 26.12 -4.05
CA VAL A 27 38.53 25.65 -3.40
C VAL A 27 38.30 26.48 -2.14
N ASP A 28 37.25 27.29 -2.13
CA ASP A 28 36.72 27.90 -0.92
C ASP A 28 36.01 26.79 -0.08
N THR A 29 36.72 26.27 0.94
CA THR A 29 36.26 25.19 1.82
C THR A 29 35.14 25.58 2.77
N SER A 30 34.64 26.83 2.75
CA SER A 30 33.61 27.34 3.65
C SER A 30 32.16 27.05 3.18
N ARG A 31 31.96 26.52 1.98
CA ARG A 31 30.66 26.18 1.38
C ARG A 31 30.56 24.72 0.91
N VAL A 32 31.17 23.80 1.63
CA VAL A 32 30.98 22.37 1.40
C VAL A 32 29.56 22.06 1.81
N TYR A 33 28.62 21.98 0.87
CA TYR A 33 27.41 21.19 1.05
C TYR A 33 27.86 19.75 1.25
N ASN A 34 27.92 19.34 2.50
CA ASN A 34 28.38 18.04 2.88
C ASN A 34 27.42 17.02 2.30
N LEU A 35 27.79 16.35 1.20
CA LEU A 35 27.26 15.01 0.90
C LEU A 35 27.48 14.07 2.07
N ASP A 36 28.43 14.41 3.00
CA ASP A 36 28.63 13.78 4.30
C ASP A 36 27.44 13.99 5.27
N GLU A 37 26.51 14.91 5.07
CA GLU A 37 25.24 14.97 5.82
C GLU A 37 24.33 13.75 5.55
N ILE A 38 24.61 12.99 4.49
CA ILE A 38 23.99 11.67 4.25
C ILE A 38 24.65 10.59 5.13
N VAL A 39 25.67 10.90 5.92
CA VAL A 39 26.15 10.03 7.00
C VAL A 39 25.11 10.05 8.13
N VAL A 40 24.07 9.30 7.88
CA VAL A 40 22.97 9.10 8.82
C VAL A 40 23.51 8.54 10.11
N ALA A 41 23.45 9.31 11.21
CA ALA A 41 23.85 8.85 12.52
C ALA A 41 23.15 7.53 12.88
N PRO A 42 23.83 6.59 13.56
CA PRO A 42 23.25 5.32 13.99
C PRO A 42 21.96 5.53 14.77
N ARG A 43 20.96 4.73 14.50
CA ARG A 43 19.66 4.76 15.20
C ARG A 43 19.62 3.80 16.39
N ASN A 44 18.49 3.77 17.06
CA ASN A 44 18.31 3.03 18.32
C ASN A 44 18.77 1.56 18.24
N LYS A 45 18.50 0.89 17.12
CA LYS A 45 18.89 -0.53 16.88
C LYS A 45 20.20 -0.68 16.12
N GLU A 46 20.75 0.40 15.57
CA GLU A 46 21.88 0.37 14.65
C GLU A 46 23.15 0.83 15.32
N PHE A 47 24.23 0.15 15.02
CA PHE A 47 25.54 0.41 15.60
C PHE A 47 26.34 1.45 14.83
N ARG A 48 26.16 1.47 13.49
CA ARG A 48 26.86 2.31 12.54
C ARG A 48 25.88 3.09 11.68
N SER A 49 26.41 4.13 11.05
CA SER A 49 25.65 4.84 10.01
C SER A 49 25.16 3.88 8.93
N LEU A 50 24.03 4.17 8.32
CA LEU A 50 23.33 3.28 7.39
C LEU A 50 24.24 2.79 6.24
N ARG A 51 25.09 3.67 5.70
CA ARG A 51 26.06 3.31 4.64
C ARG A 51 27.18 2.36 5.08
N LEU A 52 27.42 2.20 6.36
CA LEU A 52 28.41 1.26 6.88
C LEU A 52 27.79 -0.08 7.32
N GLN A 53 26.50 -0.24 7.13
CA GLN A 53 25.78 -1.47 7.43
C GLN A 53 25.65 -2.35 6.17
N PRO A 54 25.60 -3.68 6.34
CA PRO A 54 25.41 -4.61 5.24
C PRO A 54 23.94 -4.67 4.81
N VAL A 55 23.43 -3.58 4.22
CA VAL A 55 22.02 -3.46 3.79
C VAL A 55 21.90 -2.53 2.59
N SER A 56 21.10 -2.92 1.63
CA SER A 56 20.71 -2.05 0.54
C SER A 56 19.72 -0.99 1.02
N SER A 57 20.05 0.28 0.84
CA SER A 57 19.23 1.38 1.32
C SER A 57 19.18 2.55 0.34
N THR A 58 18.11 3.33 0.42
CA THR A 58 18.00 4.64 -0.23
C THR A 58 17.53 5.64 0.81
N VAL A 59 18.23 6.76 0.91
CA VAL A 59 17.88 7.86 1.80
C VAL A 59 17.43 9.04 0.94
N LEU A 60 16.25 9.58 1.24
CA LEU A 60 15.73 10.81 0.66
C LEU A 60 15.67 11.89 1.74
N THR A 61 16.38 12.98 1.54
CA THR A 61 16.38 14.13 2.45
C THR A 61 15.14 15.01 2.23
N GLY A 62 14.79 15.84 3.22
CA GLY A 62 13.68 16.80 3.08
C GLY A 62 13.85 17.73 1.87
N LYS A 63 15.09 18.14 1.54
CA LYS A 63 15.39 18.94 0.36
C LYS A 63 15.12 18.18 -0.93
N GLU A 64 15.60 16.94 -1.06
CA GLU A 64 15.34 16.09 -2.24
C GLU A 64 13.85 15.82 -2.40
N MET A 65 13.13 15.50 -1.31
CA MET A 65 11.69 15.30 -1.36
C MET A 65 10.93 16.52 -1.86
N SER A 66 11.36 17.72 -1.47
CA SER A 66 10.79 18.98 -1.97
C SER A 66 11.08 19.20 -3.46
N SER A 67 12.33 18.97 -3.92
CA SER A 67 12.70 19.09 -5.36
C SER A 67 11.97 18.07 -6.24
N LEU A 68 11.68 16.88 -5.69
CA LEU A 68 10.95 15.80 -6.37
C LEU A 68 9.44 15.92 -6.26
N GLU A 69 8.93 16.93 -5.58
CA GLU A 69 7.48 17.13 -5.32
C GLU A 69 6.83 15.91 -4.65
N VAL A 70 7.53 15.29 -3.70
CA VAL A 70 7.02 14.14 -2.96
C VAL A 70 5.91 14.57 -2.01
N ARG A 71 4.72 14.04 -2.17
CA ARG A 71 3.52 14.39 -1.39
C ARG A 71 3.01 13.26 -0.51
N ASP A 72 3.26 12.03 -0.91
CA ASP A 72 2.87 10.84 -0.16
C ASP A 72 3.94 9.73 -0.29
N LEU A 73 3.75 8.63 0.43
CA LEU A 73 4.68 7.50 0.39
C LEU A 73 4.76 6.84 -0.99
N ARG A 74 3.69 6.90 -1.77
CA ARG A 74 3.67 6.37 -3.14
C ARG A 74 4.62 7.16 -4.04
N ASP A 75 4.69 8.49 -3.90
CA ASP A 75 5.64 9.31 -4.65
C ASP A 75 7.09 8.90 -4.33
N ILE A 76 7.40 8.56 -3.07
CA ILE A 76 8.73 8.05 -2.68
C ILE A 76 9.08 6.77 -3.45
N SER A 77 8.11 5.90 -3.70
CA SER A 77 8.35 4.65 -4.41
C SER A 77 8.87 4.85 -5.84
N ASN A 78 8.58 5.98 -6.46
CA ASN A 78 9.04 6.30 -7.81
C ASN A 78 10.55 6.56 -7.90
N TYR A 79 11.22 6.83 -6.77
CA TYR A 79 12.63 7.22 -6.71
C TYR A 79 13.53 6.17 -6.02
N VAL A 80 12.96 5.03 -5.64
CA VAL A 80 13.68 3.94 -4.97
C VAL A 80 13.76 2.72 -5.91
N PRO A 81 14.96 2.20 -6.22
CA PRO A 81 15.11 1.01 -7.06
C PRO A 81 14.38 -0.22 -6.51
N ALA A 82 13.73 -1.00 -7.38
CA ALA A 82 13.03 -2.24 -7.07
C ALA A 82 11.94 -2.11 -5.98
N PHE A 83 11.40 -0.91 -5.78
CA PHE A 83 10.33 -0.58 -4.84
C PHE A 83 9.17 0.07 -5.61
N VAL A 84 7.96 -0.46 -5.46
CA VAL A 84 6.77 0.03 -6.16
C VAL A 84 5.56 0.00 -5.24
N MET A 85 4.80 1.08 -5.26
CA MET A 85 3.52 1.23 -4.59
C MET A 85 2.46 1.65 -5.63
N PRO A 86 1.76 0.68 -6.26
CA PRO A 86 0.77 0.96 -7.29
C PRO A 86 -0.37 1.84 -6.77
N ASP A 87 -0.89 2.71 -7.63
CA ASP A 87 -2.11 3.45 -7.34
C ASP A 87 -3.34 2.63 -7.72
N TYR A 88 -4.10 2.21 -6.73
CA TYR A 88 -5.37 1.49 -6.91
C TYR A 88 -6.60 2.40 -6.88
N GLY A 89 -6.40 3.71 -7.01
CA GLY A 89 -7.49 4.69 -7.00
C GLY A 89 -8.05 5.02 -5.63
N ALA A 90 -7.43 4.56 -4.55
CA ALA A 90 -7.83 4.90 -3.17
C ALA A 90 -6.66 4.85 -2.20
N ARG A 91 -6.70 5.69 -1.17
CA ARG A 91 -5.75 5.64 -0.04
C ARG A 91 -5.82 4.34 0.77
N PHE A 92 -6.95 3.64 0.73
CA PHE A 92 -7.18 2.38 1.42
C PHE A 92 -6.23 1.26 0.99
N THR A 93 -6.03 1.11 -0.31
CA THR A 93 -5.24 0.01 -0.88
C THR A 93 -3.78 0.39 -1.02
N SER A 94 -3.03 0.27 0.06
CA SER A 94 -1.61 0.57 0.10
C SER A 94 -0.78 -0.71 -0.01
N SER A 95 -0.73 -1.30 -1.19
CA SER A 95 0.12 -2.47 -1.44
C SER A 95 1.51 -2.02 -1.83
N ILE A 96 2.51 -2.65 -1.24
CA ILE A 96 3.91 -2.35 -1.48
C ILE A 96 4.58 -3.61 -2.03
N TYR A 97 5.31 -3.44 -3.13
CA TYR A 97 6.10 -4.50 -3.76
C TYR A 97 7.57 -4.11 -3.74
N VAL A 98 8.40 -5.00 -3.19
CA VAL A 98 9.86 -4.83 -3.13
C VAL A 98 10.51 -6.12 -3.55
N ARG A 99 11.46 -6.06 -4.50
CA ARG A 99 12.22 -7.22 -4.94
C ARG A 99 11.38 -8.46 -5.29
N GLY A 100 10.18 -8.26 -5.79
CA GLY A 100 9.30 -9.38 -6.15
C GLY A 100 8.41 -9.90 -5.03
N ILE A 101 8.49 -9.35 -3.83
CA ILE A 101 7.61 -9.63 -2.70
C ILE A 101 6.58 -8.53 -2.56
N GLY A 102 5.33 -8.89 -2.36
CA GLY A 102 4.25 -7.94 -2.13
C GLY A 102 2.89 -8.61 -2.18
N SER A 103 1.87 -7.94 -1.68
CA SER A 103 0.51 -8.43 -1.71
C SER A 103 -0.49 -7.28 -1.72
N ARG A 104 -1.57 -7.46 -2.48
CA ARG A 104 -2.68 -6.50 -2.54
C ARG A 104 -3.55 -6.52 -1.29
N VAL A 105 -3.69 -7.67 -0.63
CA VAL A 105 -4.63 -7.90 0.48
C VAL A 105 -3.87 -8.44 1.68
N ASN A 106 -4.42 -8.22 2.88
CA ASN A 106 -3.95 -8.72 4.19
C ASN A 106 -2.61 -8.15 4.67
N SER A 107 -1.78 -8.96 5.33
CA SER A 107 -0.58 -8.51 6.02
C SER A 107 0.44 -7.86 5.07
N PRO A 108 1.00 -6.72 5.44
CA PRO A 108 1.98 -6.02 4.60
C PRO A 108 3.30 -6.78 4.52
N SER A 109 3.99 -6.66 3.38
CA SER A 109 5.33 -7.20 3.18
C SER A 109 6.45 -6.26 3.64
N MET A 110 6.14 -4.99 3.87
CA MET A 110 7.06 -3.97 4.37
C MET A 110 6.56 -3.34 5.65
N GLY A 111 7.49 -3.07 6.58
CA GLY A 111 7.23 -2.26 7.76
C GLY A 111 7.34 -0.77 7.46
N ILE A 112 6.38 0.01 7.94
CA ILE A 112 6.43 1.48 7.89
C ILE A 112 6.58 1.99 9.31
N TYR A 113 7.55 2.89 9.51
CA TYR A 113 7.86 3.48 10.80
C TYR A 113 7.88 5.00 10.69
N VAL A 114 7.31 5.67 11.69
CA VAL A 114 7.41 7.13 11.86
C VAL A 114 8.09 7.39 13.21
N ASP A 115 9.27 8.00 13.21
CA ASP A 115 10.10 8.24 14.41
C ASP A 115 10.24 6.98 15.31
N ASP A 116 10.58 5.84 14.68
CA ASP A 116 10.74 4.52 15.31
C ASP A 116 9.43 3.85 15.79
N ILE A 117 8.27 4.43 15.52
CA ILE A 117 6.94 3.87 15.83
C ILE A 117 6.42 3.10 14.61
N PRO A 118 6.13 1.78 14.73
CA PRO A 118 5.59 1.00 13.62
C PRO A 118 4.13 1.36 13.33
N LEU A 119 3.75 1.49 12.06
CA LEU A 119 2.35 1.53 11.65
C LEU A 119 1.83 0.10 11.52
N MET A 120 0.79 -0.24 12.28
CA MET A 120 0.27 -1.62 12.39
C MET A 120 -0.77 -1.94 11.34
N ASN A 121 -1.61 -0.98 10.95
CA ASN A 121 -2.65 -1.19 9.94
C ASN A 121 -2.18 -0.68 8.58
N LYS A 122 -2.29 -1.50 7.57
CA LYS A 122 -1.90 -1.18 6.20
C LYS A 122 -2.68 0.01 5.59
N SER A 123 -3.92 0.26 6.03
CA SER A 123 -4.68 1.44 5.62
C SER A 123 -4.02 2.76 6.05
N ALA A 124 -3.08 2.73 7.02
CA ALA A 124 -2.30 3.88 7.46
C ALA A 124 -1.06 4.16 6.58
N PHE A 125 -0.66 3.25 5.70
CA PHE A 125 0.65 3.29 5.05
C PHE A 125 0.79 4.44 4.05
N ASN A 126 -0.22 4.71 3.24
CA ASN A 126 -0.19 5.85 2.33
C ASN A 126 -0.72 7.09 3.02
N SER A 127 0.17 7.82 3.67
CA SER A 127 -0.10 9.06 4.38
C SER A 127 0.58 10.24 3.70
N HIS A 128 0.07 11.45 3.93
CA HIS A 128 0.69 12.69 3.49
C HIS A 128 2.08 12.87 4.10
N VAL A 129 3.05 13.24 3.26
CA VAL A 129 4.45 13.49 3.65
C VAL A 129 4.61 14.96 4.01
N TRP A 130 4.85 15.25 5.28
CA TRP A 130 5.05 16.61 5.78
C TRP A 130 5.91 16.62 7.05
N GLN A 131 6.57 17.74 7.35
CA GLN A 131 7.49 17.90 8.48
C GLN A 131 8.66 16.91 8.50
N LEU A 132 8.98 16.25 7.39
CA LEU A 132 10.04 15.26 7.38
C LEU A 132 11.42 15.89 7.22
N ASP A 133 12.35 15.38 8.00
CA ASP A 133 13.79 15.59 7.85
C ASP A 133 14.35 14.67 6.76
N ARG A 134 13.95 13.38 6.83
CA ARG A 134 14.35 12.38 5.84
C ARG A 134 13.45 11.14 5.86
N VAL A 135 13.59 10.34 4.80
CA VAL A 135 13.03 8.99 4.69
C VAL A 135 14.14 8.00 4.32
N ASP A 136 14.24 6.92 5.08
CA ASP A 136 15.13 5.80 4.78
C ASP A 136 14.31 4.62 4.26
N VAL A 137 14.64 4.09 3.10
CA VAL A 137 14.04 2.88 2.55
C VAL A 137 15.10 1.78 2.54
N LEU A 138 14.91 0.75 3.37
CA LEU A 138 15.76 -0.43 3.45
C LEU A 138 15.11 -1.55 2.65
N ARG A 139 15.86 -2.16 1.74
CA ARG A 139 15.38 -3.24 0.87
C ARG A 139 15.97 -4.59 1.27
N GLY A 140 15.16 -5.63 1.08
CA GLY A 140 15.47 -6.97 1.57
C GLY A 140 15.08 -7.19 3.03
N PRO A 141 14.99 -8.45 3.48
CA PRO A 141 14.46 -8.80 4.78
C PRO A 141 15.21 -8.16 5.94
N GLN A 142 14.47 -7.50 6.82
CA GLN A 142 14.96 -6.91 8.07
C GLN A 142 14.36 -7.63 9.29
N GLY A 143 13.97 -8.89 9.13
CA GLY A 143 13.24 -9.67 10.12
C GLY A 143 13.94 -9.77 11.46
N THR A 144 15.27 -9.86 11.50
CA THR A 144 16.04 -10.02 12.76
C THR A 144 15.83 -8.88 13.73
N LEU A 145 15.90 -7.63 13.30
CA LEU A 145 15.74 -6.48 14.21
C LEU A 145 14.30 -5.95 14.28
N TYR A 146 13.48 -6.18 13.22
CA TYR A 146 12.16 -5.56 13.12
C TYR A 146 10.99 -6.56 13.12
N GLY A 147 11.24 -7.84 12.84
CA GLY A 147 10.24 -8.92 12.97
C GLY A 147 9.17 -8.90 11.90
N ILE A 148 7.91 -8.96 12.36
CA ILE A 148 6.73 -9.01 11.49
C ILE A 148 6.67 -7.84 10.51
N ASN A 149 6.14 -8.08 9.30
CA ASN A 149 5.99 -7.08 8.24
C ASN A 149 7.31 -6.49 7.71
N SER A 150 8.43 -7.18 7.85
CA SER A 150 9.75 -6.71 7.40
C SER A 150 10.41 -7.65 6.39
N GLU A 151 9.62 -8.47 5.70
CA GLU A 151 10.10 -9.45 4.72
C GLU A 151 10.69 -8.78 3.46
N GLY A 152 10.00 -7.79 2.89
CA GLY A 152 10.50 -7.03 1.75
C GLY A 152 11.45 -5.90 2.12
N GLY A 153 11.37 -5.41 3.36
CA GLY A 153 12.17 -4.29 3.85
C GLY A 153 11.41 -3.37 4.79
N LEU A 154 11.91 -2.13 4.91
CA LEU A 154 11.35 -1.10 5.78
C LEU A 154 11.33 0.26 5.09
N VAL A 155 10.32 1.07 5.42
CA VAL A 155 10.34 2.52 5.21
C VAL A 155 10.33 3.20 6.57
N ARG A 156 11.30 4.06 6.82
CA ARG A 156 11.44 4.80 8.07
C ARG A 156 11.38 6.29 7.77
N GLN A 157 10.37 6.94 8.28
CA GLN A 157 10.14 8.38 8.16
C GLN A 157 10.62 9.05 9.45
N TYR A 158 11.42 10.10 9.34
CA TYR A 158 11.90 10.87 10.48
C TYR A 158 11.46 12.32 10.37
N THR A 159 10.77 12.78 11.39
CA THR A 159 10.29 14.17 11.45
C THR A 159 11.39 15.10 11.97
N LYS A 160 11.30 16.40 11.63
CA LYS A 160 12.21 17.43 12.14
C LYS A 160 12.18 17.47 13.67
N ASN A 161 13.33 17.41 14.29
CA ASN A 161 13.44 17.38 15.75
C ASN A 161 13.51 18.81 16.34
N PRO A 162 12.57 19.23 17.20
CA PRO A 162 12.51 20.58 17.73
C PRO A 162 13.71 20.95 18.66
N MET A 163 14.50 19.99 19.10
CA MET A 163 15.79 20.28 19.78
C MET A 163 16.89 20.80 18.83
N ARG A 164 16.75 20.51 17.52
CA ARG A 164 17.78 20.83 16.51
C ARG A 164 17.28 21.81 15.45
N TYR A 165 16.00 21.75 15.12
CA TYR A 165 15.35 22.61 14.12
C TYR A 165 14.35 23.52 14.81
N GLN A 166 14.35 24.81 14.48
CA GLN A 166 13.56 25.84 15.14
C GLN A 166 13.01 26.83 14.11
N GLY A 167 11.99 27.57 14.49
CA GLY A 167 11.31 28.53 13.65
C GLY A 167 9.93 28.05 13.21
N THR A 168 9.34 28.77 12.29
CA THR A 168 8.03 28.48 11.71
C THR A 168 8.17 28.23 10.22
N ASP A 169 7.71 27.07 9.78
CA ASP A 169 7.57 26.73 8.37
C ASP A 169 6.13 26.96 7.92
N VAL A 170 5.92 27.64 6.80
CA VAL A 170 4.64 27.77 6.11
C VAL A 170 4.83 27.33 4.66
N ASN A 171 4.06 26.36 4.19
CA ASN A 171 4.06 25.92 2.81
C ASN A 171 2.66 26.09 2.23
N LEU A 172 2.56 26.80 1.10
CA LEU A 172 1.30 27.02 0.38
C LEU A 172 1.49 26.59 -1.07
N GLY A 173 0.62 25.68 -1.54
CA GLY A 173 0.67 25.15 -2.89
C GLY A 173 -0.64 25.30 -3.64
N PHE A 174 -0.54 25.55 -4.95
CA PHE A 174 -1.68 25.61 -5.83
C PHE A 174 -1.30 25.07 -7.23
N GLY A 175 -2.24 24.39 -7.89
CA GLY A 175 -1.94 23.81 -9.21
C GLY A 175 -3.17 23.28 -9.97
N THR A 176 -2.86 22.53 -11.01
CA THR A 176 -3.84 21.89 -11.90
C THR A 176 -4.89 21.11 -11.12
N ARG A 177 -6.13 21.16 -11.61
CA ARG A 177 -7.30 20.51 -10.96
C ARG A 177 -7.56 20.99 -9.53
N MET A 178 -7.36 22.29 -9.29
CA MET A 178 -7.54 22.89 -7.98
C MET A 178 -6.73 22.14 -6.89
N TYR A 179 -5.52 21.65 -7.28
CA TYR A 179 -4.58 21.23 -6.25
C TYR A 179 -4.32 22.39 -5.32
N ARG A 180 -4.47 22.13 -4.03
CA ARG A 180 -4.30 23.10 -2.96
C ARG A 180 -3.63 22.45 -1.77
N ASN A 181 -2.53 23.03 -1.32
CA ASN A 181 -1.79 22.58 -0.15
C ASN A 181 -1.57 23.76 0.79
N ALA A 182 -1.76 23.56 2.07
CA ALA A 182 -1.44 24.52 3.10
C ALA A 182 -0.88 23.78 4.31
N GLU A 183 0.36 24.07 4.69
CA GLU A 183 1.01 23.50 5.85
C GLU A 183 1.57 24.61 6.73
N VAL A 184 1.42 24.48 8.03
CA VAL A 184 2.05 25.34 9.02
C VAL A 184 2.65 24.50 10.13
N SER A 185 3.88 24.79 10.50
CA SER A 185 4.61 24.07 11.54
C SER A 185 5.50 24.99 12.33
N HIS A 186 5.42 24.95 13.64
CA HIS A 186 6.24 25.73 14.55
C HIS A 186 7.11 24.80 15.39
N TYR A 187 8.39 25.13 15.50
CA TYR A 187 9.40 24.36 16.25
C TYR A 187 10.08 25.31 17.23
N ASN A 188 10.09 24.95 18.50
CA ASN A 188 10.67 25.78 19.54
C ASN A 188 11.47 24.94 20.55
N LYS A 189 12.71 25.31 20.75
CA LYS A 189 13.54 24.86 21.87
C LYS A 189 13.40 25.90 23.01
N VAL A 190 12.53 25.59 23.97
CA VAL A 190 12.26 26.47 25.11
C VAL A 190 13.54 26.65 25.95
N ASN A 191 14.29 25.59 26.17
CA ASN A 191 15.59 25.55 26.85
C ASN A 191 16.31 24.24 26.55
N GLU A 192 17.46 23.98 27.17
CA GLU A 192 18.24 22.75 26.94
C GLU A 192 17.49 21.45 27.33
N LYS A 193 16.45 21.55 28.16
CA LYS A 193 15.65 20.40 28.63
C LYS A 193 14.34 20.21 27.86
N TRP A 194 13.75 21.26 27.31
CA TRP A 194 12.41 21.24 26.72
C TRP A 194 12.39 21.79 25.30
N ALA A 195 11.82 21.03 24.41
CA ALA A 195 11.46 21.51 23.09
C ALA A 195 10.12 20.93 22.66
N PHE A 196 9.42 21.62 21.76
CA PHE A 196 8.18 21.14 21.17
C PHE A 196 8.07 21.53 19.70
N SER A 197 7.27 20.80 18.97
CA SER A 197 6.76 21.23 17.68
C SER A 197 5.27 20.98 17.58
N VAL A 198 4.57 21.87 16.88
CA VAL A 198 3.16 21.73 16.55
C VAL A 198 2.96 22.13 15.11
N GLY A 199 2.09 21.43 14.40
CA GLY A 199 1.78 21.78 13.03
C GLY A 199 0.46 21.18 12.57
N ALA A 200 -0.03 21.71 11.46
CA ALA A 200 -1.22 21.23 10.77
C ALA A 200 -1.04 21.35 9.27
N PHE A 201 -1.73 20.53 8.53
CA PHE A 201 -1.80 20.61 7.08
C PHE A 201 -3.23 20.40 6.56
N TYR A 202 -3.47 20.94 5.38
CA TYR A 202 -4.59 20.62 4.52
C TYR A 202 -4.08 20.44 3.10
N ASN A 203 -4.52 19.37 2.43
CA ASN A 203 -4.18 19.09 1.04
C ASN A 203 -5.43 18.60 0.31
N GLY A 204 -5.66 19.07 -0.92
CA GLY A 204 -6.82 18.67 -1.69
C GLY A 204 -6.64 18.80 -3.19
N THR A 205 -7.45 18.06 -3.93
CA THR A 205 -7.53 18.10 -5.40
C THR A 205 -8.92 17.75 -5.90
N ASN A 206 -9.34 18.35 -7.01
CA ASN A 206 -10.62 18.02 -7.63
C ASN A 206 -10.54 16.80 -8.57
N GLY A 207 -9.41 16.09 -8.63
CA GLY A 207 -9.23 14.90 -9.43
C GLY A 207 -9.20 15.14 -10.95
N PHE A 208 -8.90 14.09 -11.69
CA PHE A 208 -8.69 14.15 -13.15
C PHE A 208 -9.82 13.47 -13.92
N TRP A 209 -10.44 12.43 -13.35
CA TRP A 209 -11.36 11.55 -14.03
C TRP A 209 -12.81 11.89 -13.69
N LYS A 210 -13.70 11.61 -14.62
CA LYS A 210 -15.14 11.80 -14.45
C LYS A 210 -15.86 10.50 -14.72
N ASN A 211 -16.91 10.25 -13.98
CA ASN A 211 -17.86 9.21 -14.27
C ASN A 211 -18.69 9.64 -15.51
N SER A 212 -18.70 8.82 -16.55
CA SER A 212 -19.43 9.11 -17.81
C SER A 212 -20.95 9.03 -17.63
N LEU A 213 -21.43 8.26 -16.64
CA LEU A 213 -22.84 8.10 -16.34
C LEU A 213 -23.40 9.31 -15.56
N THR A 214 -22.68 9.75 -14.53
CA THR A 214 -23.17 10.81 -13.62
C THR A 214 -22.59 12.20 -13.91
N GLY A 215 -21.46 12.27 -14.62
CA GLY A 215 -20.69 13.50 -14.85
C GLY A 215 -19.87 13.98 -13.66
N GLU A 216 -19.92 13.29 -12.52
CA GLU A 216 -19.22 13.64 -11.28
C GLU A 216 -17.74 13.26 -11.33
N ARG A 217 -16.92 13.83 -10.44
CA ARG A 217 -15.54 13.47 -10.27
C ARG A 217 -15.44 12.14 -9.50
N THR A 218 -14.45 11.32 -9.87
CA THR A 218 -14.26 9.97 -9.32
C THR A 218 -12.98 9.80 -8.55
N ASP A 219 -12.15 10.85 -8.45
CA ASP A 219 -10.82 10.80 -7.83
C ASP A 219 -10.44 12.10 -7.11
N ASP A 220 -11.42 12.93 -6.78
CA ASP A 220 -11.20 14.09 -5.92
C ASP A 220 -10.92 13.67 -4.48
N MET A 221 -10.10 14.46 -3.80
CA MET A 221 -9.63 14.14 -2.44
C MET A 221 -9.41 15.40 -1.64
N ASP A 222 -9.80 15.33 -0.37
CA ASP A 222 -9.41 16.26 0.69
C ASP A 222 -8.80 15.49 1.85
N GLU A 223 -7.65 15.97 2.34
CA GLU A 223 -7.01 15.44 3.52
C GLU A 223 -6.51 16.56 4.43
N ALA A 224 -6.54 16.32 5.73
CA ALA A 224 -6.06 17.25 6.74
C ALA A 224 -5.43 16.48 7.89
N GLY A 225 -4.52 17.13 8.60
CA GLY A 225 -3.90 16.53 9.77
C GLY A 225 -3.20 17.52 10.67
N SER A 226 -2.79 17.03 11.82
CA SER A 226 -2.03 17.78 12.80
C SER A 226 -1.02 16.89 13.51
N ARG A 227 0.07 17.47 13.96
CA ARG A 227 1.12 16.76 14.74
C ARG A 227 1.59 17.61 15.89
N LEU A 228 1.74 16.97 17.04
CA LEU A 228 2.37 17.52 18.23
C LEU A 228 3.55 16.62 18.62
N ARG A 229 4.71 17.19 18.91
CA ARG A 229 5.87 16.50 19.46
C ARG A 229 6.42 17.28 20.64
N LEU A 230 6.70 16.58 21.74
CA LEU A 230 7.31 17.11 22.96
C LEU A 230 8.57 16.32 23.28
N VAL A 231 9.67 17.02 23.43
CA VAL A 231 10.95 16.42 23.83
C VAL A 231 11.35 16.99 25.19
N TYR A 232 11.56 16.07 26.16
CA TYR A 232 12.02 16.41 27.50
C TYR A 232 13.30 15.67 27.85
N LYS A 233 14.35 16.42 28.20
CA LYS A 233 15.65 15.91 28.61
C LYS A 233 15.93 16.37 30.04
N PRO A 234 15.46 15.62 31.07
CA PRO A 234 15.72 15.99 32.46
C PRO A 234 17.21 16.01 32.79
N THR A 235 17.99 15.11 32.17
CA THR A 235 19.44 15.01 32.28
C THR A 235 20.06 14.75 30.90
N ASP A 236 21.39 14.83 30.78
CA ASP A 236 22.10 14.54 29.53
C ASP A 236 21.94 13.07 29.12
N ASN A 237 21.70 12.19 30.09
CA ASN A 237 21.61 10.75 29.88
C ASN A 237 20.17 10.23 29.69
N LEU A 238 19.14 11.03 29.97
CA LEU A 238 17.73 10.61 29.90
C LEU A 238 16.92 11.56 29.06
N SER A 239 16.17 11.01 28.09
CA SER A 239 15.24 11.77 27.26
C SER A 239 13.93 11.04 27.06
N PHE A 240 12.87 11.83 27.04
CA PHE A 240 11.50 11.45 26.68
C PHE A 240 11.13 12.19 25.41
N ASP A 241 10.61 11.50 24.43
CA ASP A 241 10.21 12.05 23.15
C ASP A 241 8.80 11.52 22.84
N TRP A 242 7.80 12.35 23.04
CA TRP A 242 6.41 12.01 22.80
C TRP A 242 5.91 12.71 21.54
N MET A 243 5.29 11.94 20.64
CA MET A 243 4.69 12.42 19.42
C MET A 243 3.26 11.91 19.31
N THR A 244 2.36 12.75 18.83
CA THR A 244 1.03 12.36 18.40
C THR A 244 0.69 13.00 17.06
N ASP A 245 0.06 12.23 16.18
CA ASP A 245 -0.29 12.59 14.82
C ASP A 245 -1.74 12.21 14.57
N TYR A 246 -2.52 13.15 14.00
CA TYR A 246 -3.89 12.93 13.54
C TYR A 246 -3.97 13.18 12.04
N GLN A 247 -4.64 12.30 11.32
CA GLN A 247 -4.93 12.48 9.89
C GLN A 247 -6.36 12.10 9.57
N HIS A 248 -6.98 12.91 8.72
CA HIS A 248 -8.29 12.69 8.11
C HIS A 248 -8.14 12.67 6.59
N VAL A 249 -8.81 11.73 5.93
CA VAL A 249 -8.89 11.62 4.47
C VAL A 249 -10.36 11.42 4.09
N CYS A 250 -10.81 12.18 3.10
CA CYS A 250 -12.09 12.00 2.43
C CYS A 250 -11.86 12.06 0.92
N GLN A 251 -12.25 11.01 0.18
CA GLN A 251 -12.05 10.96 -1.28
C GLN A 251 -13.15 10.19 -1.99
N HIS A 252 -13.40 10.54 -3.26
CA HIS A 252 -13.98 9.63 -4.22
C HIS A 252 -12.90 8.69 -4.76
N ALA A 253 -13.25 7.45 -5.03
CA ALA A 253 -12.29 6.37 -5.23
C ALA A 253 -12.67 5.45 -6.38
N TYR A 254 -11.66 4.69 -6.86
CA TYR A 254 -11.80 3.64 -7.87
C TYR A 254 -12.25 4.14 -9.26
N PRO A 255 -11.57 5.16 -9.85
CA PRO A 255 -11.91 5.68 -11.18
C PRO A 255 -11.42 4.74 -12.29
N TYR A 256 -11.90 3.48 -12.26
CA TYR A 256 -11.49 2.48 -13.23
C TYR A 256 -12.24 2.66 -14.54
N GLY A 257 -11.49 2.69 -15.62
CA GLY A 257 -12.05 2.68 -16.98
C GLY A 257 -11.85 1.32 -17.63
N THR A 258 -12.68 1.00 -18.64
CA THR A 258 -12.59 -0.26 -19.39
C THR A 258 -11.32 -0.31 -20.22
N LEU A 259 -10.53 -1.35 -20.02
CA LEU A 259 -9.23 -1.60 -20.66
C LEU A 259 -9.38 -2.54 -21.86
N ASP A 260 -8.75 -2.19 -22.97
CA ASP A 260 -8.44 -3.15 -24.02
C ASP A 260 -7.14 -3.94 -23.65
N PRO A 261 -7.23 -5.23 -23.36
CA PRO A 261 -6.08 -6.02 -22.91
C PRO A 261 -4.97 -6.16 -23.96
N GLU A 262 -5.28 -6.08 -25.25
CA GLU A 262 -4.31 -6.22 -26.34
C GLU A 262 -3.45 -4.94 -26.51
N SER A 263 -4.10 -3.80 -26.59
CA SER A 263 -3.40 -2.52 -26.75
C SER A 263 -2.88 -1.96 -25.42
N GLY A 264 -3.49 -2.34 -24.29
CA GLY A 264 -3.23 -1.78 -22.96
C GLY A 264 -3.78 -0.36 -22.79
N LYS A 265 -4.74 0.07 -23.65
CA LYS A 265 -5.36 1.40 -23.58
C LYS A 265 -6.71 1.32 -22.88
N VAL A 266 -7.01 2.32 -22.08
CA VAL A 266 -8.36 2.51 -21.55
C VAL A 266 -9.24 3.10 -22.67
N LEU A 267 -10.29 2.38 -23.03
CA LEU A 267 -11.21 2.75 -24.11
C LEU A 267 -12.36 3.63 -23.62
N PHE A 268 -12.87 3.35 -22.43
CA PHE A 268 -14.01 4.07 -21.86
C PHE A 268 -13.65 4.65 -20.50
N GLU A 269 -14.23 5.83 -20.20
CA GLU A 269 -14.14 6.46 -18.90
C GLU A 269 -14.87 5.61 -17.84
N PRO A 270 -14.62 5.85 -16.54
CA PRO A 270 -15.42 5.25 -15.47
C PRO A 270 -16.91 5.48 -15.68
N ASP A 271 -17.73 4.46 -15.46
CA ASP A 271 -19.19 4.51 -15.66
C ASP A 271 -19.98 3.83 -14.53
N GLN A 272 -19.37 3.74 -13.36
CA GLN A 272 -19.96 3.14 -12.15
C GLN A 272 -21.31 3.78 -11.81
N ASN A 273 -22.32 2.94 -11.50
CA ASN A 273 -23.63 3.41 -11.04
C ASN A 273 -23.60 3.84 -9.57
N HIS A 274 -22.69 3.27 -8.74
CA HIS A 274 -22.44 3.66 -7.37
C HIS A 274 -21.07 4.31 -7.24
N GLN A 275 -21.04 5.58 -6.82
CA GLN A 275 -19.79 6.32 -6.66
C GLN A 275 -18.95 5.76 -5.53
N GLY A 276 -17.76 5.25 -5.85
CA GLY A 276 -16.79 4.78 -4.86
C GLY A 276 -16.33 5.89 -3.92
N LYS A 277 -16.20 5.60 -2.61
CA LYS A 277 -15.77 6.56 -1.58
C LYS A 277 -14.81 5.90 -0.60
N TYR A 278 -13.88 6.70 -0.07
CA TYR A 278 -13.03 6.31 1.04
C TYR A 278 -12.89 7.42 2.06
N ASN A 279 -13.18 7.12 3.32
CA ASN A 279 -12.98 8.04 4.44
C ASN A 279 -12.11 7.37 5.50
N ARG A 280 -11.16 8.11 6.08
CA ARG A 280 -10.29 7.61 7.14
C ARG A 280 -10.04 8.66 8.20
N ASN A 281 -10.10 8.23 9.47
CA ASN A 281 -9.58 8.97 10.62
C ASN A 281 -8.51 8.10 11.29
N MET A 282 -7.36 8.68 11.57
CA MET A 282 -6.23 7.97 12.15
C MET A 282 -5.56 8.83 13.21
N VAL A 283 -5.24 8.22 14.34
CA VAL A 283 -4.38 8.78 15.39
C VAL A 283 -3.23 7.82 15.62
N ASN A 284 -2.01 8.33 15.58
CA ASN A 284 -0.82 7.61 16.00
C ASN A 284 -0.17 8.39 17.14
N SER A 285 0.08 7.74 18.26
CA SER A 285 0.76 8.34 19.40
C SER A 285 1.87 7.42 19.87
N GLY A 286 3.03 7.97 20.16
CA GLY A 286 4.16 7.20 20.66
C GLY A 286 5.04 7.96 21.64
N LEU A 287 5.59 7.23 22.57
CA LEU A 287 6.55 7.71 23.57
C LEU A 287 7.83 6.91 23.44
N ALA A 288 8.91 7.58 23.08
CA ALA A 288 10.27 7.04 23.12
C ALA A 288 10.99 7.51 24.38
N VAL A 289 11.48 6.58 25.19
CA VAL A 289 12.35 6.84 26.33
C VAL A 289 13.74 6.36 26.00
N LYS A 290 14.75 7.22 26.10
CA LYS A 290 16.14 6.91 25.81
C LYS A 290 16.99 7.18 27.07
N TYR A 291 17.76 6.18 27.46
CA TYR A 291 18.71 6.29 28.57
C TYR A 291 20.10 5.86 28.12
N HIS A 292 21.05 6.76 28.26
CA HIS A 292 22.45 6.53 27.99
C HIS A 292 23.18 6.13 29.29
N GLY A 293 23.41 4.82 29.43
CA GLY A 293 24.07 4.26 30.62
C GLY A 293 25.58 4.08 30.43
N LYS A 294 26.25 3.62 31.48
CA LYS A 294 27.65 3.22 31.41
C LYS A 294 27.73 1.81 30.78
N GLY A 295 28.16 1.74 29.51
CA GLY A 295 28.37 0.49 28.81
C GLY A 295 27.16 0.02 28.00
N PHE A 296 26.00 0.69 28.08
CA PHE A 296 24.83 0.38 27.26
C PHE A 296 23.90 1.58 27.09
N ASP A 297 23.18 1.59 26.00
CA ASP A 297 22.04 2.46 25.77
C ASP A 297 20.74 1.64 25.90
N PHE A 298 19.77 2.18 26.61
CA PHE A 298 18.43 1.61 26.72
C PHE A 298 17.42 2.48 25.98
N HIS A 299 16.57 1.84 25.18
CA HIS A 299 15.46 2.48 24.48
C HIS A 299 14.16 1.74 24.77
N SER A 300 13.12 2.49 25.10
CA SER A 300 11.77 1.98 25.23
C SER A 300 10.85 2.77 24.28
N ASN A 301 10.18 2.08 23.37
CA ASN A 301 9.20 2.67 22.46
C ASN A 301 7.83 2.09 22.76
N THR A 302 6.91 2.93 23.24
CA THR A 302 5.50 2.58 23.46
C THR A 302 4.66 3.31 22.42
N SER A 303 3.76 2.63 21.74
CA SER A 303 2.82 3.30 20.81
C SER A 303 1.39 2.84 20.96
N TYR A 304 0.47 3.74 20.63
CA TYR A 304 -0.93 3.46 20.46
C TYR A 304 -1.40 4.01 19.12
N GLN A 305 -2.18 3.21 18.40
CA GLN A 305 -2.77 3.59 17.12
C GLN A 305 -4.26 3.36 17.14
N TYR A 306 -5.00 4.35 16.66
CA TYR A 306 -6.42 4.29 16.36
C TYR A 306 -6.60 4.54 14.88
N LEU A 307 -7.38 3.70 14.21
CA LEU A 307 -7.78 3.90 12.83
C LEU A 307 -9.25 3.50 12.68
N LYS A 308 -10.04 4.41 12.12
CA LYS A 308 -11.39 4.13 11.66
C LYS A 308 -11.49 4.55 10.21
N ASP A 309 -11.82 3.62 9.33
CA ASP A 309 -12.07 3.89 7.92
C ASP A 309 -13.41 3.30 7.45
N ASN A 310 -13.88 3.85 6.35
CA ASN A 310 -15.04 3.38 5.61
C ASN A 310 -14.73 3.43 4.12
N LEU A 311 -15.07 2.37 3.44
CA LEU A 311 -14.92 2.15 2.02
C LEU A 311 -16.26 1.78 1.43
N LEU A 312 -16.81 2.61 0.54
CA LEU A 312 -17.90 2.24 -0.34
C LEU A 312 -17.33 1.91 -1.72
N MET A 313 -17.62 0.73 -2.22
CA MET A 313 -17.08 0.24 -3.48
C MET A 313 -18.18 -0.41 -4.30
N ASP A 314 -18.42 0.11 -5.49
CA ASP A 314 -19.10 -0.57 -6.57
C ASP A 314 -18.18 -1.71 -7.03
N ASN A 315 -18.54 -2.95 -6.69
CA ASN A 315 -17.60 -4.08 -6.82
C ASN A 315 -17.61 -4.71 -8.22
N ASP A 316 -18.57 -4.36 -9.06
CA ASP A 316 -18.55 -4.69 -10.49
C ASP A 316 -17.91 -3.57 -11.34
N TYR A 317 -17.74 -2.36 -10.78
CA TYR A 317 -17.11 -1.19 -11.38
C TYR A 317 -17.72 -0.75 -12.70
N SER A 318 -19.01 -0.91 -12.88
CA SER A 318 -19.70 -0.64 -14.14
C SER A 318 -21.04 0.09 -13.96
N ALA A 319 -21.74 0.37 -15.06
CA ALA A 319 -23.09 0.95 -15.02
C ALA A 319 -24.19 -0.06 -14.64
N ILE A 320 -23.83 -1.33 -14.45
CA ILE A 320 -24.74 -2.42 -14.06
C ILE A 320 -24.94 -2.35 -12.54
N ASP A 321 -26.18 -2.49 -12.07
CA ASP A 321 -26.51 -2.51 -10.64
C ASP A 321 -26.39 -3.94 -10.10
N PHE A 322 -25.12 -4.38 -9.83
CA PHE A 322 -24.86 -5.76 -9.49
C PHE A 322 -24.54 -5.97 -8.01
N VAL A 323 -23.45 -5.41 -7.51
CA VAL A 323 -23.04 -5.59 -6.09
C VAL A 323 -22.24 -4.41 -5.56
N VAL A 324 -22.63 -3.93 -4.39
CA VAL A 324 -21.96 -2.87 -3.63
C VAL A 324 -21.45 -3.41 -2.31
N VAL A 325 -20.23 -3.06 -1.97
CA VAL A 325 -19.58 -3.36 -0.68
C VAL A 325 -19.41 -2.07 0.11
N ASP A 326 -19.97 -2.03 1.32
CA ASP A 326 -19.77 -0.95 2.29
C ASP A 326 -18.92 -1.46 3.46
N GLN A 327 -17.61 -1.42 3.30
CA GLN A 327 -16.68 -1.91 4.31
C GLN A 327 -16.28 -0.82 5.30
N SER A 328 -16.44 -1.09 6.58
CA SER A 328 -15.91 -0.26 7.66
C SER A 328 -14.93 -1.04 8.51
N GLN A 329 -13.82 -0.42 8.88
CA GLN A 329 -12.84 -0.96 9.80
C GLN A 329 -12.66 -0.07 11.02
N LEU A 330 -12.54 -0.69 12.19
CA LEU A 330 -12.10 -0.05 13.42
C LEU A 330 -10.91 -0.85 13.97
N SER A 331 -9.75 -0.24 13.92
CA SER A 331 -8.49 -0.82 14.41
C SER A 331 -7.94 -0.03 15.57
N ASN A 332 -7.60 -0.72 16.64
CA ASN A 332 -6.80 -0.22 17.74
C ASN A 332 -5.57 -1.10 17.87
N ALA A 333 -4.40 -0.52 18.04
CA ALA A 333 -3.18 -1.29 18.26
C ALA A 333 -2.30 -0.64 19.31
N ILE A 334 -1.67 -1.47 20.11
CA ILE A 334 -0.63 -1.07 21.06
C ILE A 334 0.65 -1.83 20.75
N THR A 335 1.78 -1.14 20.82
CA THR A 335 3.09 -1.78 20.69
C THR A 335 4.00 -1.34 21.80
N GLN A 336 4.86 -2.26 22.24
CA GLN A 336 5.93 -1.99 23.19
C GLN A 336 7.21 -2.65 22.71
N GLU A 337 8.29 -1.88 22.70
CA GLU A 337 9.62 -2.40 22.39
C GLU A 337 10.63 -1.94 23.44
N PHE A 338 11.44 -2.86 23.92
CA PHE A 338 12.61 -2.59 24.75
C PHE A 338 13.86 -3.02 24.00
N THR A 339 14.81 -2.10 23.87
CA THR A 339 16.07 -2.36 23.19
C THR A 339 17.23 -1.95 24.07
N PHE A 340 18.20 -2.85 24.22
CA PHE A 340 19.49 -2.59 24.84
C PHE A 340 20.57 -2.67 23.77
N LYS A 341 21.43 -1.68 23.71
CA LYS A 341 22.52 -1.59 22.73
C LYS A 341 23.82 -1.26 23.44
N ASP A 342 24.89 -1.95 23.07
CA ASP A 342 26.21 -1.63 23.51
C ASP A 342 26.66 -0.22 23.11
N ASN A 343 27.31 0.50 24.00
CA ASN A 343 27.91 1.81 23.74
C ASN A 343 29.39 1.88 24.13
N LEU A 344 30.02 0.73 24.35
CA LEU A 344 31.45 0.64 24.65
C LEU A 344 32.28 0.73 23.35
N GLN A 345 33.47 1.31 23.49
CA GLN A 345 34.47 1.23 22.45
C GLN A 345 35.16 -0.14 22.52
N GLY A 346 34.97 -0.96 21.47
CA GLY A 346 35.56 -2.32 21.44
C GLY A 346 35.32 -2.95 20.06
N ARG A 347 35.71 -4.23 19.97
CA ARG A 347 35.53 -5.02 18.73
C ARG A 347 34.18 -5.72 18.66
N TRP A 348 33.48 -5.83 19.79
CA TRP A 348 32.19 -6.50 19.87
C TRP A 348 31.09 -5.51 20.20
N HIS A 349 30.14 -5.42 19.34
CA HIS A 349 28.99 -4.54 19.44
C HIS A 349 27.71 -5.36 19.32
N TRP A 350 26.76 -5.12 20.20
CA TRP A 350 25.55 -5.91 20.25
C TRP A 350 24.29 -5.06 20.46
N THR A 351 23.16 -5.57 19.95
CA THR A 351 21.82 -5.03 20.19
C THR A 351 20.91 -6.20 20.56
N THR A 352 20.20 -6.09 21.67
CA THR A 352 19.24 -7.09 22.15
C THR A 352 17.92 -6.40 22.48
N GLY A 353 16.80 -7.05 22.20
CA GLY A 353 15.52 -6.47 22.56
C GLY A 353 14.36 -7.44 22.55
N VAL A 354 13.24 -6.93 23.04
CA VAL A 354 11.94 -7.60 23.07
C VAL A 354 10.91 -6.66 22.48
N PHE A 355 10.07 -7.19 21.59
CA PHE A 355 8.95 -6.50 20.98
C PHE A 355 7.66 -7.23 21.30
N GLY A 356 6.60 -6.48 21.60
CA GLY A 356 5.24 -6.98 21.75
C GLY A 356 4.24 -6.07 21.08
N SER A 357 3.23 -6.64 20.46
CA SER A 357 2.11 -5.88 19.91
C SER A 357 0.80 -6.62 20.10
N TYR A 358 -0.28 -5.85 20.24
CA TYR A 358 -1.64 -6.36 20.20
C TYR A 358 -2.50 -5.42 19.35
N GLN A 359 -3.21 -5.98 18.39
CA GLN A 359 -4.14 -5.26 17.52
C GLN A 359 -5.55 -5.82 17.67
N TRP A 360 -6.52 -4.94 17.89
CA TRP A 360 -7.95 -5.24 17.80
C TRP A 360 -8.45 -4.71 16.47
N LEU A 361 -8.90 -5.58 15.61
CA LEU A 361 -9.49 -5.19 14.34
C LEU A 361 -10.92 -5.72 14.24
N LYS A 362 -11.85 -4.80 14.09
CA LYS A 362 -13.23 -5.07 13.74
C LYS A 362 -13.49 -4.62 12.32
N THR A 363 -14.04 -5.50 11.49
CA THR A 363 -14.43 -5.20 10.10
C THR A 363 -15.90 -5.54 9.91
N THR A 364 -16.69 -4.59 9.40
CA THR A 364 -18.01 -4.84 8.85
C THR A 364 -17.93 -4.66 7.34
N ALA A 365 -18.46 -5.58 6.56
CA ALA A 365 -18.35 -5.56 5.09
C ALA A 365 -19.64 -6.12 4.45
N PRO A 366 -20.82 -5.49 4.67
CA PRO A 366 -22.03 -5.94 4.03
C PRO A 366 -21.90 -5.84 2.51
N ASN A 367 -22.32 -6.92 1.82
CA ASN A 367 -22.53 -6.95 0.39
C ASN A 367 -24.03 -6.78 0.11
N THR A 368 -24.37 -5.73 -0.60
CA THR A 368 -25.73 -5.43 -1.06
C THR A 368 -25.80 -5.69 -2.55
N PHE A 369 -26.79 -6.49 -2.96
CA PHE A 369 -26.96 -6.89 -4.34
C PHE A 369 -28.07 -6.04 -4.98
N GLY A 370 -27.79 -5.54 -6.18
CA GLY A 370 -28.66 -4.64 -6.90
C GLY A 370 -29.74 -5.31 -7.75
N SER A 371 -30.40 -4.49 -8.57
CA SER A 371 -31.53 -4.94 -9.42
C SER A 371 -31.11 -5.94 -10.50
N ASP A 372 -29.97 -5.68 -11.17
CA ASP A 372 -29.48 -6.57 -12.23
C ASP A 372 -29.05 -7.93 -11.70
N PHE A 373 -28.46 -7.98 -10.50
CA PHE A 373 -28.20 -9.24 -9.80
C PHE A 373 -29.50 -9.97 -9.46
N SER A 374 -30.50 -9.26 -8.97
CA SER A 374 -31.83 -9.81 -8.63
C SER A 374 -32.50 -10.41 -9.86
N ASP A 375 -32.45 -9.73 -10.99
CA ASP A 375 -32.98 -10.22 -12.27
C ASP A 375 -32.22 -11.45 -12.79
N MET A 376 -30.89 -11.48 -12.65
CA MET A 376 -30.06 -12.64 -12.97
C MET A 376 -30.47 -13.83 -12.08
N MET A 377 -30.59 -13.63 -10.77
CA MET A 377 -31.00 -14.68 -9.83
C MET A 377 -32.38 -15.18 -10.12
N LYS A 378 -33.32 -14.29 -10.43
CA LYS A 378 -34.70 -14.64 -10.83
C LYS A 378 -34.71 -15.60 -12.03
N LYS A 379 -33.91 -15.33 -13.06
CA LYS A 379 -33.75 -16.20 -14.25
C LYS A 379 -33.08 -17.54 -13.86
N ASN A 380 -31.98 -17.51 -13.10
CA ASN A 380 -31.25 -18.72 -12.70
C ASN A 380 -32.15 -19.68 -11.87
N MET A 381 -32.98 -19.13 -11.00
CA MET A 381 -33.95 -19.88 -10.21
C MET A 381 -35.24 -20.19 -10.96
N ARG A 382 -35.37 -19.80 -12.23
CA ARG A 382 -36.58 -19.95 -13.07
C ARG A 382 -37.85 -19.34 -12.45
N LEU A 383 -37.70 -18.29 -11.64
CA LEU A 383 -38.81 -17.61 -11.00
C LEU A 383 -39.61 -16.74 -11.97
N ASP A 384 -39.01 -16.33 -13.08
CA ASP A 384 -39.64 -15.71 -14.23
C ASP A 384 -40.70 -16.65 -14.89
N LEU A 385 -40.33 -17.92 -15.04
CA LEU A 385 -41.29 -18.96 -15.54
C LEU A 385 -42.36 -19.24 -14.51
N ALA A 386 -42.02 -19.24 -13.22
CA ALA A 386 -43.03 -19.41 -12.16
C ALA A 386 -44.02 -18.24 -12.14
N GLU A 387 -43.52 -17.01 -12.23
CA GLU A 387 -44.34 -15.79 -12.34
C GLU A 387 -45.30 -15.85 -13.51
N ALA A 388 -44.80 -16.17 -14.71
CA ALA A 388 -45.61 -16.34 -15.91
C ALA A 388 -46.62 -17.49 -15.76
N GLY A 389 -46.26 -18.60 -15.14
CA GLY A 389 -47.16 -19.75 -14.86
C GLY A 389 -48.30 -19.35 -13.91
N ILE A 390 -48.00 -18.60 -12.84
CA ILE A 390 -49.01 -18.10 -11.91
C ILE A 390 -49.95 -17.13 -12.64
N TYR A 391 -49.43 -16.19 -13.40
CA TYR A 391 -50.18 -15.23 -14.18
C TYR A 391 -51.13 -15.93 -15.17
N ASN A 392 -50.64 -16.90 -15.95
CA ASN A 392 -51.39 -17.64 -16.92
C ASN A 392 -52.51 -18.52 -16.27
N SER A 393 -52.25 -19.11 -15.09
CA SER A 393 -53.23 -19.87 -14.36
C SER A 393 -54.38 -18.99 -13.87
N ILE A 394 -54.06 -17.80 -13.35
CA ILE A 394 -55.07 -16.83 -12.90
C ILE A 394 -55.83 -16.33 -14.10
N LEU A 395 -55.18 -15.99 -15.20
CA LEU A 395 -55.78 -15.52 -16.44
C LEU A 395 -56.76 -16.55 -17.00
N ALA A 396 -56.34 -17.81 -17.08
CA ALA A 396 -57.20 -18.89 -17.54
C ALA A 396 -58.47 -19.09 -16.67
N SER A 397 -58.29 -18.99 -15.34
CA SER A 397 -59.41 -19.10 -14.38
C SER A 397 -60.40 -17.96 -14.51
N MET A 398 -59.92 -16.74 -14.74
CA MET A 398 -60.77 -15.55 -14.92
C MET A 398 -61.40 -15.50 -16.31
N SER A 399 -60.68 -15.90 -17.33
CA SER A 399 -61.15 -15.93 -18.72
C SER A 399 -62.27 -16.95 -18.93
N ALA A 400 -62.43 -17.95 -18.04
CA ALA A 400 -63.55 -18.84 -18.02
C ALA A 400 -64.86 -18.15 -17.61
N ARG A 401 -64.78 -16.92 -17.06
CA ARG A 401 -65.96 -16.16 -16.52
C ARG A 401 -66.13 -14.78 -17.16
N MET A 402 -65.15 -14.25 -17.89
CA MET A 402 -65.16 -12.94 -18.52
C MET A 402 -64.26 -12.95 -19.77
N PRO A 403 -64.40 -11.98 -20.70
CA PRO A 403 -63.50 -11.87 -21.84
C PRO A 403 -62.04 -11.71 -21.42
N GLU A 404 -61.12 -12.35 -22.13
CA GLU A 404 -59.70 -12.40 -21.78
C GLU A 404 -59.05 -11.00 -21.54
N GLU A 405 -59.39 -10.02 -22.38
CA GLU A 405 -58.91 -8.63 -22.20
C GLU A 405 -59.40 -7.99 -20.89
N ALA A 406 -60.65 -8.28 -20.50
CA ALA A 406 -61.18 -7.82 -19.22
C ALA A 406 -60.52 -8.55 -18.05
N ALA A 407 -60.16 -9.83 -18.20
CA ALA A 407 -59.43 -10.60 -17.21
C ALA A 407 -57.99 -10.04 -17.02
N LYS A 408 -57.29 -9.74 -18.12
CA LYS A 408 -55.96 -9.08 -18.07
C LYS A 408 -56.03 -7.75 -17.33
N ALA A 409 -56.96 -6.87 -17.72
CA ALA A 409 -57.15 -5.56 -17.08
C ALA A 409 -57.51 -5.69 -15.59
N ALA A 410 -58.26 -6.72 -15.18
CA ALA A 410 -58.61 -6.97 -13.81
C ALA A 410 -57.39 -7.48 -12.96
N ILE A 411 -56.54 -8.32 -13.54
CA ILE A 411 -55.29 -8.77 -12.94
C ILE A 411 -54.36 -7.57 -12.70
N GLU A 412 -54.13 -6.73 -13.70
CA GLU A 412 -53.31 -5.54 -13.59
C GLU A 412 -53.84 -4.56 -12.56
N LYS A 413 -55.15 -4.27 -12.59
CA LYS A 413 -55.81 -3.40 -11.62
C LYS A 413 -55.73 -3.92 -10.18
N ALA A 414 -55.66 -5.21 -10.01
CA ALA A 414 -55.46 -5.87 -8.68
C ALA A 414 -53.99 -5.88 -8.25
N GLY A 415 -53.06 -5.35 -9.02
CA GLY A 415 -51.64 -5.28 -8.69
C GLY A 415 -50.77 -6.32 -9.40
N GLY A 416 -51.33 -7.05 -10.39
CA GLY A 416 -50.56 -7.98 -11.21
C GLY A 416 -50.07 -9.21 -10.47
N VAL A 417 -49.06 -9.86 -11.06
CA VAL A 417 -48.27 -10.96 -10.47
C VAL A 417 -46.81 -10.57 -10.59
N HIS A 418 -46.13 -10.47 -9.49
CA HIS A 418 -44.72 -10.11 -9.42
C HIS A 418 -43.97 -11.02 -8.46
N VAL A 419 -42.80 -11.50 -8.88
CA VAL A 419 -41.86 -12.23 -8.03
C VAL A 419 -40.53 -11.47 -7.99
N GLY A 420 -40.12 -11.02 -6.79
CA GLY A 420 -38.86 -10.31 -6.57
C GLY A 420 -37.85 -11.19 -5.83
N VAL A 421 -36.58 -10.96 -6.09
CA VAL A 421 -35.46 -11.59 -5.35
C VAL A 421 -34.64 -10.48 -4.72
N GLN A 422 -34.34 -10.61 -3.44
CA GLN A 422 -33.39 -9.74 -2.74
C GLN A 422 -32.39 -10.60 -1.98
N MET A 423 -31.14 -10.20 -2.00
CA MET A 423 -30.07 -10.86 -1.25
C MET A 423 -29.25 -9.83 -0.49
N LEU A 424 -28.90 -10.14 0.74
CA LEU A 424 -28.01 -9.36 1.58
C LEU A 424 -27.04 -10.32 2.28
N VAL A 425 -25.77 -9.96 2.32
CA VAL A 425 -24.74 -10.67 3.08
C VAL A 425 -24.12 -9.72 4.09
N PRO A 426 -24.69 -9.58 5.30
CA PRO A 426 -24.06 -8.85 6.37
C PRO A 426 -22.82 -9.62 6.85
N CYS A 427 -21.66 -8.95 6.91
CA CYS A 427 -20.43 -9.55 7.37
C CYS A 427 -19.87 -8.75 8.53
N LEU A 428 -19.69 -9.42 9.67
CA LEU A 428 -19.01 -8.87 10.84
C LEU A 428 -17.85 -9.77 11.23
N PHE A 429 -16.66 -9.20 11.32
CA PHE A 429 -15.44 -9.92 11.69
C PHE A 429 -14.71 -9.20 12.81
N HIS A 430 -14.26 -9.98 13.79
CA HIS A 430 -13.27 -9.56 14.78
C HIS A 430 -12.00 -10.37 14.56
N THR A 431 -10.91 -9.70 14.17
CA THR A 431 -9.62 -10.34 13.85
C THR A 431 -8.49 -9.79 14.74
N PRO A 432 -8.50 -10.07 16.06
CA PRO A 432 -7.41 -9.67 16.93
C PRO A 432 -6.14 -10.46 16.61
N GLN A 433 -5.00 -9.77 16.71
CA GLN A 433 -3.68 -10.37 16.50
C GLN A 433 -2.72 -9.92 17.60
N ALA A 434 -2.02 -10.88 18.20
CA ALA A 434 -0.92 -10.65 19.12
C ALA A 434 0.41 -11.09 18.50
N ASN A 435 1.46 -10.33 18.71
CA ASN A 435 2.82 -10.74 18.33
C ASN A 435 3.79 -10.47 19.48
N ILE A 436 4.70 -11.40 19.71
CA ILE A 436 5.84 -11.23 20.59
C ILE A 436 7.11 -11.70 19.89
N GLY A 437 8.18 -10.92 20.01
CA GLY A 437 9.48 -11.24 19.43
C GLY A 437 10.63 -10.93 20.37
N VAL A 438 11.62 -11.80 20.39
CA VAL A 438 12.88 -11.58 21.12
C VAL A 438 14.01 -11.63 20.10
N PHE A 439 14.89 -10.65 20.12
CA PHE A 439 15.96 -10.53 19.12
C PHE A 439 17.31 -10.17 19.71
N HIS A 440 18.35 -10.62 19.03
CA HIS A 440 19.73 -10.27 19.30
C HIS A 440 20.52 -10.18 17.98
N GLU A 441 21.36 -9.14 17.86
CA GLU A 441 22.32 -9.00 16.77
C GLU A 441 23.67 -8.61 17.36
N SER A 442 24.72 -9.31 16.97
CA SER A 442 26.13 -9.04 17.29
C SER A 442 26.88 -8.65 16.01
N ASN A 443 27.70 -7.62 16.14
CA ASN A 443 28.67 -7.19 15.15
C ASN A 443 30.06 -7.29 15.76
N TYR A 444 30.95 -8.12 15.19
CA TYR A 444 32.29 -8.35 15.68
C TYR A 444 33.34 -7.89 14.66
N ASP A 445 34.18 -6.93 15.05
CA ASP A 445 35.29 -6.46 14.23
C ASP A 445 36.43 -7.46 14.31
N ILE A 446 36.49 -8.41 13.34
CA ILE A 446 37.56 -9.41 13.24
C ILE A 446 38.89 -8.71 13.05
N THR A 447 38.90 -7.68 12.20
CA THR A 447 40.00 -6.73 12.02
C THR A 447 39.41 -5.32 11.93
N ASP A 448 40.24 -4.29 11.90
CA ASP A 448 39.79 -2.89 11.74
C ASP A 448 39.00 -2.67 10.43
N ARG A 449 39.15 -3.55 9.43
CA ARG A 449 38.52 -3.52 8.13
C ARG A 449 37.43 -4.56 7.93
N LEU A 450 37.47 -5.68 8.65
CA LEU A 450 36.53 -6.79 8.46
C LEU A 450 35.61 -6.95 9.67
N THR A 451 34.31 -6.81 9.45
CA THR A 451 33.27 -7.00 10.46
C THR A 451 32.39 -8.20 10.10
N ALA A 452 32.17 -9.10 11.05
CA ALA A 452 31.16 -10.14 10.96
C ALA A 452 29.89 -9.71 11.70
N THR A 453 28.74 -9.97 11.12
CA THR A 453 27.42 -9.75 11.72
C THR A 453 26.72 -11.09 11.90
N ALA A 454 26.17 -11.35 13.08
CA ALA A 454 25.31 -12.51 13.35
C ALA A 454 24.10 -12.06 14.16
N GLY A 455 22.93 -12.42 13.71
CA GLY A 455 21.69 -12.05 14.38
C GLY A 455 20.68 -13.19 14.39
N LEU A 456 19.80 -13.18 15.38
CA LEU A 456 18.73 -14.14 15.53
C LEU A 456 17.52 -13.48 16.18
N ARG A 457 16.33 -13.78 15.67
CA ARG A 457 15.06 -13.41 16.28
C ARG A 457 14.13 -14.61 16.31
N TYR A 458 13.43 -14.77 17.39
CA TYR A 458 12.27 -15.64 17.51
C TYR A 458 11.00 -14.78 17.60
N ASP A 459 10.06 -15.01 16.70
CA ASP A 459 8.74 -14.37 16.68
C ASP A 459 7.65 -15.41 16.85
N TYR A 460 6.65 -15.07 17.67
CA TYR A 460 5.39 -15.81 17.79
C TYR A 460 4.22 -14.87 17.51
N THR A 461 3.38 -15.24 16.56
CA THR A 461 2.15 -14.53 16.23
C THR A 461 0.95 -15.42 16.53
N HIS A 462 -0.01 -14.91 17.28
CA HIS A 462 -1.31 -15.53 17.51
C HIS A 462 -2.38 -14.69 16.82
N SER A 463 -3.08 -15.28 15.85
CA SER A 463 -4.18 -14.67 15.11
C SER A 463 -5.48 -15.37 15.45
N LYS A 464 -6.55 -14.59 15.66
CA LYS A 464 -7.89 -15.08 15.91
C LYS A 464 -8.86 -14.47 14.92
N ILE A 465 -9.89 -15.20 14.53
CA ILE A 465 -11.05 -14.69 13.80
C ILE A 465 -12.32 -15.11 14.55
N ALA A 466 -13.18 -14.15 14.85
CA ALA A 466 -14.56 -14.40 15.20
C ALA A 466 -15.43 -13.75 14.12
N TYR A 467 -16.33 -14.50 13.54
CA TYR A 467 -17.22 -14.04 12.48
C TYR A 467 -18.66 -14.28 12.85
N ASP A 468 -19.50 -13.31 12.48
CA ASP A 468 -20.94 -13.34 12.53
C ASP A 468 -21.46 -12.82 11.19
N THR A 469 -21.92 -13.74 10.36
CA THR A 469 -22.34 -13.43 9.01
C THR A 469 -23.48 -14.35 8.57
N SER A 470 -24.23 -13.94 7.56
CA SER A 470 -25.36 -14.73 7.07
C SER A 470 -25.61 -14.44 5.59
N GLY A 471 -26.25 -15.39 4.91
CA GLY A 471 -26.94 -15.14 3.65
C GLY A 471 -28.42 -14.91 3.93
N ASP A 472 -28.93 -13.72 3.67
CA ASP A 472 -30.35 -13.38 3.79
C ASP A 472 -30.96 -13.28 2.41
N LEU A 473 -31.56 -14.39 1.95
CA LEU A 473 -32.25 -14.46 0.66
C LEU A 473 -33.75 -14.32 0.88
N ARG A 474 -34.36 -13.37 0.18
CA ARG A 474 -35.81 -13.07 0.25
C ARG A 474 -36.42 -13.18 -1.13
N LEU A 475 -37.45 -14.02 -1.23
CA LEU A 475 -38.30 -14.13 -2.40
C LEU A 475 -39.64 -13.47 -2.07
N ASN A 476 -39.95 -12.37 -2.73
CA ASN A 476 -41.15 -11.58 -2.50
C ASN A 476 -42.18 -11.91 -3.56
N PHE A 477 -43.33 -12.38 -3.16
CA PHE A 477 -44.50 -12.70 -4.04
C PHE A 477 -45.55 -11.63 -3.85
N SER A 478 -45.93 -10.97 -4.94
CA SER A 478 -47.08 -10.06 -4.97
C SER A 478 -48.06 -10.59 -6.00
N ILE A 479 -49.17 -11.12 -5.59
CA ILE A 479 -50.17 -11.78 -6.43
C ILE A 479 -51.50 -11.10 -6.19
N MET A 480 -51.96 -10.29 -7.19
CA MET A 480 -53.23 -9.57 -7.13
C MET A 480 -53.39 -8.76 -5.82
N GLY A 481 -52.31 -8.08 -5.40
CA GLY A 481 -52.28 -7.25 -4.18
C GLY A 481 -52.13 -8.02 -2.85
N GLN A 482 -52.05 -9.32 -2.89
CA GLN A 482 -51.67 -10.14 -1.73
C GLN A 482 -50.15 -10.36 -1.76
N ASN A 483 -49.47 -10.01 -0.67
CA ASN A 483 -48.04 -10.12 -0.55
C ASN A 483 -47.67 -11.27 0.40
N ALA A 484 -46.69 -12.05 0.04
CA ALA A 484 -46.07 -13.06 0.91
C ALA A 484 -44.57 -13.10 0.64
N MET A 485 -43.74 -13.44 1.62
CA MET A 485 -42.30 -13.52 1.53
C MET A 485 -41.81 -14.89 1.98
N ALA A 486 -40.92 -15.48 1.16
CA ALA A 486 -40.10 -16.60 1.63
C ALA A 486 -38.70 -16.05 1.95
N ARG A 487 -38.28 -16.16 3.19
CA ARG A 487 -36.95 -15.77 3.67
C ARG A 487 -36.14 -16.99 4.06
N VAL A 488 -34.95 -17.13 3.52
CA VAL A 488 -34.00 -18.17 3.92
C VAL A 488 -32.73 -17.51 4.44
N LEU A 489 -32.41 -17.80 5.69
CA LEU A 489 -31.24 -17.34 6.40
C LEU A 489 -30.24 -18.48 6.53
N SER A 490 -29.05 -18.36 5.93
CA SER A 490 -27.92 -19.25 6.20
C SER A 490 -26.96 -18.57 7.17
N LEU A 491 -26.84 -19.12 8.37
CA LEU A 491 -26.09 -18.49 9.47
C LEU A 491 -24.69 -19.09 9.62
N TYR A 492 -23.71 -18.20 9.82
CA TYR A 492 -22.33 -18.54 10.12
C TYR A 492 -21.86 -17.71 11.32
N GLU A 493 -21.76 -18.33 12.48
CA GLU A 493 -21.26 -17.73 13.70
C GLU A 493 -20.25 -18.68 14.35
N HIS A 494 -18.98 -18.32 14.34
CA HIS A 494 -17.93 -19.16 14.92
C HIS A 494 -16.68 -18.35 15.27
N THR A 495 -15.75 -19.00 16.02
CA THR A 495 -14.49 -18.42 16.44
C THR A 495 -13.34 -19.38 16.23
N GLU A 496 -12.33 -18.94 15.51
CA GLU A 496 -11.14 -19.72 15.19
C GLU A 496 -9.86 -19.00 15.59
N SER A 497 -8.79 -19.77 15.78
CA SER A 497 -7.47 -19.20 16.07
C SER A 497 -6.33 -20.04 15.48
N ALA A 498 -5.20 -19.37 15.22
CA ALA A 498 -3.98 -20.00 14.72
C ALA A 498 -2.75 -19.33 15.31
N GLY A 499 -1.75 -20.16 15.66
CA GLY A 499 -0.44 -19.71 16.14
C GLY A 499 0.65 -19.96 15.09
N PHE A 500 1.57 -19.02 14.93
CA PHE A 500 2.67 -19.10 13.97
C PHE A 500 3.97 -18.73 14.66
N SER A 501 4.98 -19.62 14.61
CA SER A 501 6.32 -19.39 15.15
C SER A 501 7.33 -19.25 14.03
N GLN A 502 8.27 -18.31 14.17
CA GLN A 502 9.31 -18.06 13.18
C GLN A 502 10.65 -17.79 13.84
N LEU A 503 11.68 -18.40 13.26
CA LEU A 503 13.06 -18.13 13.59
C LEU A 503 13.73 -17.40 12.43
N LEU A 504 14.33 -16.21 12.70
CA LEU A 504 14.80 -15.27 11.70
C LEU A 504 16.31 -15.00 11.88
N PRO A 505 17.17 -15.88 11.35
CA PRO A 505 18.61 -15.69 11.38
C PRO A 505 19.06 -14.64 10.35
N LYS A 506 20.19 -13.99 10.66
CA LYS A 506 20.94 -13.08 9.81
C LYS A 506 22.42 -13.35 9.97
N PHE A 507 23.15 -13.45 8.86
CA PHE A 507 24.60 -13.52 8.81
C PHE A 507 25.11 -12.52 7.78
N GLY A 508 26.19 -11.83 8.11
CA GLY A 508 26.80 -10.83 7.23
C GLY A 508 28.31 -10.73 7.42
N LEU A 509 28.98 -10.34 6.35
CA LEU A 509 30.38 -9.93 6.36
C LEU A 509 30.49 -8.58 5.66
N THR A 510 31.22 -7.63 6.25
CA THR A 510 31.47 -6.31 5.68
C THR A 510 32.97 -6.03 5.69
N TYR A 511 33.52 -5.72 4.52
CA TYR A 511 34.89 -5.26 4.39
C TYR A 511 34.91 -3.75 4.08
N LYS A 512 35.65 -2.99 4.87
CA LYS A 512 35.76 -1.53 4.75
C LYS A 512 37.08 -1.15 4.11
N PHE A 513 37.02 -0.18 3.20
CA PHE A 513 38.17 0.45 2.59
C PHE A 513 38.51 1.78 3.28
N ASP A 514 39.76 2.22 3.14
CA ASP A 514 40.25 3.45 3.79
C ASP A 514 39.53 4.75 3.33
N ASN A 515 38.95 4.73 2.12
CA ASN A 515 38.17 5.84 1.57
C ASN A 515 36.70 5.88 2.05
N GLY A 516 36.34 5.10 3.06
CA GLY A 516 34.97 5.00 3.58
C GLY A 516 34.02 4.14 2.73
N SER A 517 34.50 3.55 1.63
CA SER A 517 33.74 2.54 0.87
C SER A 517 33.68 1.23 1.63
N ASN A 518 32.71 0.39 1.27
CA ASN A 518 32.65 -1.00 1.76
C ASN A 518 32.06 -1.94 0.71
N ILE A 519 32.35 -3.22 0.90
CA ILE A 519 31.67 -4.33 0.23
C ILE A 519 31.13 -5.26 1.30
N TYR A 520 29.93 -5.80 1.07
CA TYR A 520 29.29 -6.68 2.02
C TYR A 520 28.59 -7.86 1.34
N ALA A 521 28.46 -8.95 2.09
CA ALA A 521 27.64 -10.10 1.74
C ALA A 521 26.73 -10.44 2.91
N THR A 522 25.45 -10.74 2.65
CA THR A 522 24.49 -11.12 3.68
C THR A 522 23.61 -12.28 3.27
N VAL A 523 23.21 -13.06 4.28
CA VAL A 523 22.15 -14.06 4.20
C VAL A 523 21.15 -13.74 5.30
N THR A 524 19.88 -13.48 4.92
CA THR A 524 18.83 -13.08 5.86
C THR A 524 17.55 -13.86 5.58
N LYS A 525 16.81 -14.21 6.65
CA LYS A 525 15.46 -14.75 6.56
C LYS A 525 14.45 -13.67 6.90
N GLY A 526 13.41 -13.56 6.07
CA GLY A 526 12.23 -12.76 6.31
C GLY A 526 10.99 -13.62 6.39
N TYR A 527 9.91 -13.05 6.94
CA TYR A 527 8.60 -13.69 6.92
C TYR A 527 7.47 -12.67 6.98
N ARG A 528 6.31 -13.12 6.55
CA ARG A 528 5.03 -12.46 6.73
C ARG A 528 4.07 -13.43 7.41
N ALA A 529 3.33 -12.95 8.42
CA ALA A 529 2.46 -13.80 9.22
C ALA A 529 1.34 -14.42 8.38
N GLY A 530 0.89 -15.61 8.78
CA GLY A 530 -0.36 -16.20 8.34
C GLY A 530 -1.56 -15.53 8.98
N GLY A 531 -2.76 -15.95 8.58
CA GLY A 531 -4.01 -15.38 9.08
C GLY A 531 -5.23 -16.03 8.46
N PHE A 532 -6.33 -15.27 8.41
CA PHE A 532 -7.62 -15.72 7.93
C PHE A 532 -8.17 -14.81 6.82
N ASN A 533 -8.84 -15.41 5.85
CA ASN A 533 -9.46 -14.80 4.69
C ASN A 533 -10.88 -14.37 4.99
N ILE A 534 -11.11 -13.10 5.31
CA ILE A 534 -12.45 -12.55 5.52
C ILE A 534 -13.19 -12.27 4.22
N GLN A 535 -12.48 -12.05 3.12
CA GLN A 535 -13.09 -11.69 1.83
C GLN A 535 -13.74 -12.87 1.10
N MET A 536 -13.49 -14.10 1.53
CA MET A 536 -14.13 -15.30 0.96
C MET A 536 -15.57 -15.50 1.40
N PHE A 537 -15.99 -14.85 2.49
CA PHE A 537 -17.29 -15.17 3.10
C PHE A 537 -18.48 -14.85 2.20
N GLY A 538 -18.39 -13.84 1.32
CA GLY A 538 -19.41 -13.57 0.32
C GLY A 538 -19.65 -14.77 -0.62
N ASP A 539 -18.57 -15.35 -1.14
CA ASP A 539 -18.63 -16.51 -2.03
C ASP A 539 -19.08 -17.78 -1.29
N ILE A 540 -18.58 -17.99 -0.06
CA ILE A 540 -18.94 -19.15 0.79
C ILE A 540 -20.44 -19.17 1.04
N ILE A 541 -21.01 -18.04 1.43
CA ILE A 541 -22.43 -17.89 1.73
C ILE A 541 -23.29 -18.09 0.49
N GLN A 542 -22.87 -17.54 -0.64
CA GLN A 542 -23.58 -17.68 -1.90
C GLN A 542 -23.60 -19.13 -2.37
N ASN A 543 -22.46 -19.84 -2.28
CA ASN A 543 -22.38 -21.28 -2.57
C ASN A 543 -23.26 -22.12 -1.64
N ASP A 544 -23.34 -21.75 -0.36
CA ASP A 544 -24.18 -22.44 0.61
C ASP A 544 -25.66 -22.26 0.32
N LEU A 545 -26.09 -21.05 -0.03
CA LEU A 545 -27.47 -20.80 -0.47
C LEU A 545 -27.84 -21.62 -1.72
N GLN A 546 -26.93 -21.78 -2.66
CA GLN A 546 -27.15 -22.64 -3.84
C GLN A 546 -27.28 -24.12 -3.43
N ALA A 547 -26.42 -24.59 -2.53
CA ALA A 547 -26.51 -25.96 -2.04
C ALA A 547 -27.84 -26.24 -1.30
N ASN A 548 -28.43 -25.22 -0.68
CA ASN A 548 -29.71 -25.27 0.01
C ASN A 548 -30.92 -24.88 -0.89
N SER A 549 -30.79 -25.01 -2.21
CA SER A 549 -31.84 -24.62 -3.17
C SER A 549 -33.18 -25.31 -2.93
N SER A 550 -33.20 -26.56 -2.44
CA SER A 550 -34.43 -27.27 -2.06
C SER A 550 -35.17 -26.56 -0.93
N VAL A 551 -34.48 -26.14 0.13
CA VAL A 551 -35.05 -25.38 1.27
C VAL A 551 -35.65 -24.07 0.80
N ILE A 552 -34.96 -23.38 -0.14
CA ILE A 552 -35.44 -22.14 -0.71
C ILE A 552 -36.73 -22.35 -1.52
N MET A 553 -36.78 -23.41 -2.34
CA MET A 553 -37.94 -23.73 -3.16
C MET A 553 -39.13 -24.18 -2.32
N GLU A 554 -38.93 -24.97 -1.26
CA GLU A 554 -39.96 -25.37 -0.33
C GLU A 554 -40.57 -24.17 0.41
N ALA A 555 -39.70 -23.26 0.91
CA ALA A 555 -40.14 -22.02 1.53
C ALA A 555 -40.95 -21.13 0.56
N ALA A 556 -40.48 -21.02 -0.68
CA ALA A 556 -41.15 -20.25 -1.73
C ALA A 556 -42.53 -20.84 -2.05
N GLN A 557 -42.64 -22.17 -2.23
CA GLN A 557 -43.90 -22.87 -2.52
C GLN A 557 -44.89 -22.72 -1.35
N GLN A 558 -44.42 -22.83 -0.11
CA GLN A 558 -45.24 -22.63 1.07
C GLN A 558 -45.75 -21.18 1.17
N ALA A 559 -44.89 -20.17 1.02
CA ALA A 559 -45.29 -18.78 1.06
C ALA A 559 -46.34 -18.46 -0.03
N GLN A 560 -46.09 -18.95 -1.25
CA GLN A 560 -47.03 -18.78 -2.36
C GLN A 560 -48.39 -19.43 -2.12
N SER A 561 -48.42 -20.66 -1.58
CA SER A 561 -49.66 -21.43 -1.36
C SER A 561 -50.48 -20.94 -0.18
N THR A 562 -49.81 -20.47 0.89
CA THR A 562 -50.49 -19.98 2.09
C THR A 562 -50.78 -18.48 2.11
N HIS A 563 -50.19 -17.72 1.21
CA HIS A 563 -50.15 -16.26 1.21
C HIS A 563 -49.66 -15.68 2.56
N GLN A 564 -48.73 -16.35 3.21
CA GLN A 564 -48.12 -15.91 4.46
C GLN A 564 -46.59 -15.92 4.35
N ASP A 565 -45.96 -15.08 5.17
CA ASP A 565 -44.53 -15.07 5.24
C ASP A 565 -44.01 -16.39 5.84
N VAL A 566 -42.95 -16.93 5.22
CA VAL A 566 -42.27 -18.16 5.62
C VAL A 566 -40.81 -17.86 5.84
N GLU A 567 -40.29 -18.17 7.01
CA GLU A 567 -38.87 -18.08 7.32
C GLU A 567 -38.27 -19.48 7.53
N ARG A 568 -37.07 -19.70 6.97
CA ARG A 568 -36.26 -20.89 7.20
C ARG A 568 -34.87 -20.45 7.61
N VAL A 569 -34.31 -21.09 8.63
CA VAL A 569 -32.95 -20.86 9.10
C VAL A 569 -32.13 -22.11 8.83
N VAL A 570 -31.06 -21.98 8.13
CA VAL A 570 -30.02 -22.99 7.89
C VAL A 570 -28.85 -22.69 8.81
N THR A 571 -28.57 -23.59 9.72
CA THR A 571 -27.40 -23.53 10.60
C THR A 571 -26.33 -24.50 10.13
N GLN A 572 -25.08 -24.16 10.37
CA GLN A 572 -23.96 -25.00 9.99
C GLN A 572 -23.62 -26.00 11.10
N ASP A 573 -23.17 -27.19 10.73
CA ASP A 573 -22.66 -28.20 11.66
C ASP A 573 -21.12 -28.04 11.87
N GLU A 574 -20.57 -28.78 12.82
CA GLU A 574 -19.15 -28.75 13.17
C GLU A 574 -18.26 -29.15 12.00
N ALA A 575 -18.69 -30.15 11.20
CA ALA A 575 -17.89 -30.56 10.02
C ALA A 575 -17.80 -29.47 8.98
N LYS A 576 -18.85 -28.65 8.83
CA LYS A 576 -18.83 -27.47 7.94
C LYS A 576 -17.88 -26.37 8.44
N TYR A 577 -17.83 -26.15 9.76
CA TYR A 577 -16.89 -25.19 10.36
C TYR A 577 -15.45 -25.67 10.24
N GLU A 578 -15.15 -26.98 10.38
CA GLU A 578 -13.81 -27.52 10.13
C GLU A 578 -13.37 -27.34 8.65
N GLU A 579 -14.28 -27.65 7.69
CA GLU A 579 -14.02 -27.39 6.27
C GLU A 579 -13.72 -25.90 6.01
N LEU A 580 -14.53 -25.04 6.62
CA LEU A 580 -14.39 -23.59 6.49
C LEU A 580 -13.06 -23.10 7.06
N TYR A 581 -12.66 -23.58 8.24
CA TYR A 581 -11.39 -23.22 8.87
C TYR A 581 -10.19 -23.48 7.97
N GLU A 582 -10.10 -24.67 7.37
CA GLU A 582 -9.03 -25.02 6.45
C GLU A 582 -9.08 -24.19 5.15
N GLY A 583 -10.28 -23.78 4.73
CA GLY A 583 -10.48 -22.96 3.53
C GLY A 583 -10.09 -21.48 3.71
N ILE A 584 -10.38 -20.90 4.88
CA ILE A 584 -10.12 -19.48 5.15
C ILE A 584 -8.73 -19.19 5.70
N LYS A 585 -8.05 -20.19 6.29
CA LYS A 585 -6.72 -20.06 6.86
C LYS A 585 -5.64 -20.03 5.78
N PHE A 586 -4.68 -19.13 5.90
CA PHE A 586 -3.48 -19.13 5.07
C PHE A 586 -2.21 -19.16 5.93
N LYS A 587 -1.16 -19.80 5.37
CA LYS A 587 0.11 -20.05 6.05
C LYS A 587 1.02 -18.81 5.97
N PRO A 588 1.98 -18.68 6.89
CA PRO A 588 3.06 -17.69 6.77
C PRO A 588 3.82 -17.83 5.45
N GLU A 589 4.15 -16.71 4.85
CA GLU A 589 5.12 -16.62 3.76
C GLU A 589 6.51 -16.49 4.36
N GLU A 590 7.50 -17.16 3.78
CA GLU A 590 8.88 -17.17 4.22
C GLU A 590 9.82 -16.91 3.05
N SER A 591 10.84 -16.10 3.28
CA SER A 591 11.86 -15.82 2.29
C SER A 591 13.29 -15.94 2.85
N TRP A 592 14.19 -16.45 2.00
CA TRP A 592 15.63 -16.38 2.21
C TRP A 592 16.24 -15.46 1.16
N ASN A 593 16.98 -14.44 1.62
CA ASN A 593 17.67 -13.48 0.78
C ASN A 593 19.17 -13.66 0.87
N TYR A 594 19.82 -13.79 -0.27
CA TYR A 594 21.27 -13.82 -0.45
C TYR A 594 21.65 -12.54 -1.20
N GLU A 595 22.52 -11.74 -0.62
CA GLU A 595 22.82 -10.40 -1.11
C GLU A 595 24.32 -10.14 -1.09
N LEU A 596 24.81 -9.52 -2.18
CA LEU A 596 26.14 -8.96 -2.31
C LEU A 596 26.02 -7.51 -2.73
N GLY A 597 26.62 -6.60 -1.97
CA GLY A 597 26.51 -5.17 -2.26
C GLY A 597 27.76 -4.39 -1.93
N THR A 598 27.80 -3.17 -2.39
CA THR A 598 28.86 -2.20 -2.11
C THR A 598 28.29 -0.80 -1.94
N HIS A 599 28.84 -0.06 -0.99
CA HIS A 599 28.69 1.39 -0.87
C HIS A 599 30.05 2.01 -1.20
N ALA A 600 30.19 2.58 -2.38
CA ALA A 600 31.45 3.11 -2.88
C ALA A 600 31.45 4.63 -2.86
N ASN A 601 32.55 5.21 -2.40
CA ASN A 601 32.87 6.62 -2.49
C ASN A 601 33.92 6.79 -3.57
N LEU A 602 33.57 7.44 -4.66
CA LEU A 602 34.40 7.57 -5.86
C LEU A 602 34.84 9.03 -6.04
N PHE A 603 36.00 9.23 -6.66
CA PHE A 603 36.53 10.55 -7.00
C PHE A 603 36.57 11.54 -5.82
N ASN A 604 37.17 11.13 -4.70
CA ASN A 604 37.24 11.91 -3.46
C ASN A 604 35.88 12.37 -2.94
N ASN A 605 34.91 11.44 -2.88
CA ASN A 605 33.52 11.64 -2.41
C ASN A 605 32.66 12.51 -3.35
N LEU A 606 33.07 12.80 -4.57
CA LEU A 606 32.23 13.52 -5.55
C LEU A 606 31.05 12.64 -6.03
N ILE A 607 31.24 11.33 -6.06
CA ILE A 607 30.21 10.37 -6.48
C ILE A 607 30.06 9.29 -5.40
N HIS A 608 28.84 9.08 -4.95
CA HIS A 608 28.44 7.95 -4.13
C HIS A 608 27.72 6.94 -5.00
N ALA A 609 28.22 5.72 -5.04
CA ALA A 609 27.65 4.60 -5.78
C ALA A 609 27.24 3.48 -4.83
N ASP A 610 25.98 3.08 -4.86
CA ASP A 610 25.46 1.93 -4.13
C ASP A 610 25.01 0.91 -5.15
N LEU A 611 25.64 -0.26 -5.18
CA LEU A 611 25.32 -1.37 -6.07
C LEU A 611 25.01 -2.59 -5.24
N ASN A 612 23.94 -3.28 -5.59
CA ASN A 612 23.49 -4.46 -4.92
C ASN A 612 22.99 -5.50 -5.92
N VAL A 613 23.33 -6.77 -5.69
CA VAL A 613 22.80 -7.93 -6.41
C VAL A 613 22.20 -8.88 -5.38
N TYR A 614 21.00 -9.37 -5.65
CA TYR A 614 20.27 -10.22 -4.74
C TYR A 614 19.65 -11.44 -5.42
N TYR A 615 19.46 -12.50 -4.65
CA TYR A 615 18.68 -13.67 -4.98
C TYR A 615 17.81 -14.06 -3.78
N MET A 616 16.50 -14.13 -3.99
CA MET A 616 15.51 -14.47 -2.97
C MET A 616 14.78 -15.76 -3.33
N GLN A 617 14.64 -16.66 -2.36
CA GLN A 617 13.79 -17.84 -2.43
C GLN A 617 12.58 -17.62 -1.53
N ILE A 618 11.39 -17.75 -2.07
CA ILE A 618 10.13 -17.50 -1.36
C ILE A 618 9.34 -18.82 -1.32
N ARG A 619 8.76 -19.12 -0.15
CA ARG A 619 7.88 -20.27 0.08
C ARG A 619 6.54 -19.80 0.60
N ASN A 620 5.47 -20.49 0.19
CA ASN A 620 4.09 -20.15 0.56
C ASN A 620 3.76 -18.69 0.24
N GLN A 621 4.20 -18.19 -0.92
CA GLN A 621 3.96 -16.80 -1.31
C GLN A 621 2.48 -16.46 -1.21
N GLN A 622 2.14 -15.42 -0.46
CA GLN A 622 0.77 -14.98 -0.27
C GLN A 622 0.33 -14.12 -1.45
N LEU A 623 -0.59 -14.64 -2.25
CA LEU A 623 -1.18 -13.94 -3.39
C LEU A 623 -2.67 -13.71 -3.17
N SER A 624 -3.16 -12.55 -3.62
CA SER A 624 -4.58 -12.26 -3.68
C SER A 624 -5.09 -12.54 -5.08
N VAL A 625 -5.88 -13.59 -5.22
CA VAL A 625 -6.49 -14.01 -6.49
C VAL A 625 -8.00 -13.80 -6.44
N PHE A 626 -8.64 -13.64 -7.59
CA PHE A 626 -10.09 -13.62 -7.67
C PHE A 626 -10.66 -15.03 -7.44
N THR A 627 -11.85 -15.09 -6.84
CA THR A 627 -12.68 -16.30 -6.82
C THR A 627 -13.50 -16.31 -8.10
N GLU A 628 -13.43 -17.41 -8.87
CA GLU A 628 -14.12 -17.43 -10.18
C GLU A 628 -15.58 -17.87 -10.09
N ASP A 629 -16.03 -18.40 -8.96
CA ASP A 629 -17.39 -18.94 -8.85
C ASP A 629 -18.45 -17.86 -9.06
N TYR A 630 -18.14 -16.58 -8.70
CA TYR A 630 -19.02 -15.41 -8.95
C TYR A 630 -18.27 -14.13 -9.36
N GLY A 631 -16.94 -14.17 -9.46
CA GLY A 631 -16.11 -13.14 -10.08
C GLY A 631 -15.88 -11.85 -9.30
N TYR A 632 -16.48 -11.66 -8.13
CA TYR A 632 -16.32 -10.44 -7.33
C TYR A 632 -15.57 -10.63 -6.01
N GLY A 633 -15.44 -11.85 -5.49
CA GLY A 633 -14.66 -12.15 -4.30
C GLY A 633 -13.17 -12.26 -4.56
N ARG A 634 -12.38 -12.07 -3.50
CA ARG A 634 -10.94 -12.31 -3.53
C ARG A 634 -10.55 -13.23 -2.38
N LYS A 635 -9.60 -14.11 -2.63
CA LYS A 635 -9.01 -14.96 -1.60
C LYS A 635 -7.51 -14.83 -1.56
N MET A 636 -6.93 -14.99 -0.36
CA MET A 636 -5.50 -15.25 -0.24
C MET A 636 -5.23 -16.72 -0.48
N VAL A 637 -4.27 -16.98 -1.33
CA VAL A 637 -3.72 -18.32 -1.54
C VAL A 637 -2.24 -18.31 -1.21
N ASN A 638 -1.74 -19.45 -0.77
CA ASN A 638 -0.31 -19.67 -0.68
C ASN A 638 0.16 -20.29 -2.00
N ALA A 639 0.75 -19.47 -2.89
CA ALA A 639 1.49 -19.99 -4.03
C ALA A 639 2.68 -20.82 -3.52
N GLY A 640 2.92 -22.00 -4.08
CA GLY A 640 3.90 -22.97 -3.56
C GLY A 640 5.29 -22.36 -3.35
N LYS A 641 6.06 -22.19 -4.43
CA LYS A 641 7.40 -21.61 -4.39
C LYS A 641 7.58 -20.60 -5.51
N SER A 642 8.25 -19.49 -5.18
CA SER A 642 8.72 -18.51 -6.16
C SER A 642 10.16 -18.11 -5.88
N TYR A 643 10.75 -17.36 -6.79
CA TYR A 643 12.06 -16.77 -6.61
C TYR A 643 12.11 -15.40 -7.26
N SER A 644 12.96 -14.56 -6.71
CA SER A 644 13.26 -13.26 -7.27
C SER A 644 14.78 -13.04 -7.28
N CYS A 645 15.28 -12.46 -8.35
CA CYS A 645 16.66 -12.01 -8.41
C CYS A 645 16.75 -10.67 -9.15
N GLY A 646 17.78 -9.91 -8.84
CA GLY A 646 17.90 -8.59 -9.43
C GLY A 646 19.16 -7.84 -9.07
N LEU A 647 19.21 -6.63 -9.62
CA LEU A 647 20.27 -5.67 -9.43
C LEU A 647 19.66 -4.32 -9.07
N GLU A 648 20.25 -3.64 -8.11
CA GLU A 648 19.89 -2.30 -7.67
C GLU A 648 21.13 -1.42 -7.74
N LEU A 649 21.01 -0.28 -8.41
CA LEU A 649 22.07 0.72 -8.54
C LEU A 649 21.51 2.09 -8.13
N THR A 650 22.23 2.78 -7.27
CA THR A 650 22.00 4.21 -6.99
C THR A 650 23.30 4.95 -7.16
N LEU A 651 23.31 5.98 -7.97
CA LEU A 651 24.41 6.90 -8.15
C LEU A 651 23.96 8.28 -7.72
N ARG A 652 24.79 8.97 -6.96
CA ARG A 652 24.56 10.36 -6.53
C ARG A 652 25.86 11.13 -6.62
N GLY A 653 25.74 12.38 -7.02
CA GLY A 653 26.92 13.22 -7.13
C GLY A 653 26.60 14.69 -7.09
N SER A 654 27.68 15.46 -6.88
CA SER A 654 27.68 16.90 -7.05
C SER A 654 28.87 17.30 -7.92
N ALA A 655 28.73 18.41 -8.63
CA ALA A 655 29.77 18.97 -9.49
C ALA A 655 29.66 20.50 -9.53
N VAL A 656 30.62 21.16 -10.16
CA VAL A 656 30.65 22.62 -10.32
C VAL A 656 30.50 23.34 -8.96
N SER A 657 31.40 23.01 -8.03
CA SER A 657 31.38 23.57 -6.67
C SER A 657 30.01 23.40 -5.95
N ASN A 658 29.36 22.22 -6.16
CA ASN A 658 28.05 21.88 -5.63
C ASN A 658 26.83 22.62 -6.21
N HIS A 659 27.04 23.42 -7.28
CA HIS A 659 25.91 24.03 -8.00
C HIS A 659 25.10 23.00 -8.78
N LEU A 660 25.73 21.94 -9.28
CA LEU A 660 25.07 20.81 -9.93
C LEU A 660 24.95 19.65 -8.95
N THR A 661 23.71 19.22 -8.65
CA THR A 661 23.45 17.99 -7.91
C THR A 661 22.62 17.03 -8.77
N TRP A 662 22.90 15.74 -8.66
CA TRP A 662 22.20 14.74 -9.47
C TRP A 662 22.10 13.39 -8.74
N ALA A 663 21.08 12.63 -9.07
CA ALA A 663 20.94 11.24 -8.63
C ALA A 663 20.32 10.39 -9.75
N VAL A 664 20.75 9.12 -9.84
CA VAL A 664 20.19 8.12 -10.74
C VAL A 664 19.96 6.85 -9.96
N GLY A 665 18.73 6.32 -10.03
CA GLY A 665 18.35 5.04 -9.46
C GLY A 665 17.91 4.07 -10.55
N TYR A 666 18.40 2.83 -10.52
CA TYR A 666 17.99 1.77 -11.42
C TYR A 666 17.80 0.46 -10.65
N GLY A 667 16.67 -0.19 -10.88
CA GLY A 667 16.37 -1.52 -10.36
C GLY A 667 15.97 -2.47 -11.48
N TYR A 668 16.55 -3.65 -11.48
CA TYR A 668 16.10 -4.78 -12.29
C TYR A 668 15.57 -5.87 -11.37
N THR A 669 14.37 -6.36 -11.63
CA THR A 669 13.74 -7.43 -10.85
C THR A 669 13.18 -8.49 -11.78
N TYR A 670 13.64 -9.71 -11.59
CA TYR A 670 13.08 -10.90 -12.21
C TYR A 670 12.41 -11.74 -11.12
N ALA A 671 11.09 -11.72 -11.04
CA ALA A 671 10.30 -12.51 -10.09
C ALA A 671 9.42 -13.49 -10.86
N ALA A 672 9.49 -14.79 -10.52
CA ALA A 672 8.75 -15.83 -11.20
C ALA A 672 8.34 -16.97 -10.25
N PHE A 673 7.21 -17.60 -10.55
CA PHE A 673 6.77 -18.80 -9.85
C PHE A 673 7.66 -19.98 -10.23
N LYS A 674 8.10 -20.75 -9.24
CA LYS A 674 8.80 -22.02 -9.44
C LYS A 674 7.82 -23.18 -9.41
N GLU A 675 6.90 -23.17 -8.47
CA GLU A 675 5.84 -24.16 -8.27
C GLU A 675 4.59 -23.42 -7.83
N TYR A 676 3.63 -23.24 -8.71
CA TYR A 676 2.34 -22.65 -8.38
C TYR A 676 1.26 -23.24 -9.28
N LYS A 677 0.32 -23.90 -8.65
CA LYS A 677 -0.88 -24.43 -9.28
C LYS A 677 -2.11 -23.88 -8.57
N ASN A 678 -3.10 -23.49 -9.31
CA ASN A 678 -4.36 -22.99 -8.77
C ASN A 678 -5.52 -23.47 -9.63
N ARG A 679 -6.68 -23.59 -9.00
CA ARG A 679 -7.95 -23.82 -9.67
C ARG A 679 -8.80 -22.57 -9.54
N ALA A 680 -9.39 -22.16 -10.63
CA ALA A 680 -10.27 -21.04 -10.66
C ALA A 680 -11.54 -21.29 -9.81
N SER A 681 -12.12 -22.50 -9.92
CA SER A 681 -13.25 -22.98 -9.13
C SER A 681 -13.05 -24.45 -8.71
N LYS A 682 -13.92 -24.99 -7.82
CA LYS A 682 -13.88 -26.40 -7.41
C LYS A 682 -13.97 -27.37 -8.58
N ASN A 683 -14.66 -27.00 -9.67
CA ASN A 683 -14.92 -27.82 -10.85
C ASN A 683 -14.02 -27.49 -12.03
N ALA A 684 -13.13 -26.47 -11.93
CA ALA A 684 -12.21 -26.09 -12.98
C ALA A 684 -10.94 -26.97 -12.97
N ASP A 685 -10.32 -27.10 -14.14
CA ASP A 685 -9.02 -27.75 -14.26
C ASP A 685 -7.95 -26.98 -13.51
N GLU A 686 -6.97 -27.71 -12.98
CA GLU A 686 -5.82 -27.11 -12.31
C GLU A 686 -4.88 -26.48 -13.36
N ILE A 687 -4.62 -25.17 -13.21
CA ILE A 687 -3.71 -24.42 -14.07
C ILE A 687 -2.34 -24.36 -13.41
N ASP A 688 -1.28 -24.73 -14.14
CA ASP A 688 0.10 -24.59 -13.69
C ASP A 688 0.68 -23.24 -14.17
N TYR A 689 1.02 -22.38 -13.22
CA TYR A 689 1.64 -21.09 -13.45
C TYR A 689 3.17 -21.12 -13.31
N GLY A 690 3.79 -22.30 -13.22
CA GLY A 690 5.24 -22.47 -13.15
C GLY A 690 5.96 -21.76 -14.30
N GLY A 691 6.98 -20.95 -13.97
CA GLY A 691 7.73 -20.13 -14.93
C GLY A 691 7.10 -18.79 -15.29
N LYS A 692 5.81 -18.54 -14.94
CA LYS A 692 5.16 -17.24 -15.14
C LYS A 692 5.71 -16.20 -14.18
N LYS A 693 5.64 -14.92 -14.59
CA LYS A 693 6.07 -13.79 -13.76
C LYS A 693 5.06 -13.51 -12.65
N VAL A 694 5.56 -13.14 -11.48
CA VAL A 694 4.72 -12.65 -10.38
C VAL A 694 4.07 -11.33 -10.80
N PRO A 695 2.74 -11.18 -10.67
CA PRO A 695 2.03 -9.97 -11.08
C PRO A 695 2.43 -8.72 -10.29
N TYR A 696 2.14 -7.55 -10.86
CA TYR A 696 2.33 -6.21 -10.27
C TYR A 696 3.78 -5.78 -10.03
N ILE A 697 4.75 -6.56 -10.48
CA ILE A 697 6.17 -6.29 -10.31
C ILE A 697 6.76 -5.80 -11.63
N PRO A 698 7.23 -4.54 -11.71
CA PRO A 698 7.93 -4.05 -12.89
C PRO A 698 9.28 -4.74 -13.04
N ALA A 699 9.59 -5.18 -14.25
CA ALA A 699 10.91 -5.75 -14.56
C ALA A 699 12.05 -4.73 -14.40
N HIS A 700 11.75 -3.45 -14.59
CA HIS A 700 12.69 -2.35 -14.46
C HIS A 700 12.05 -1.20 -13.71
N THR A 701 12.79 -0.57 -12.81
CA THR A 701 12.49 0.73 -12.21
C THR A 701 13.63 1.67 -12.55
N LEU A 702 13.32 2.89 -12.94
CA LEU A 702 14.30 3.91 -13.31
C LEU A 702 13.89 5.22 -12.68
N SER A 703 14.85 5.91 -12.05
CA SER A 703 14.67 7.27 -11.59
C SER A 703 15.90 8.10 -11.90
N ALA A 704 15.72 9.37 -12.18
CA ALA A 704 16.80 10.33 -12.33
C ALA A 704 16.33 11.69 -11.85
N MET A 705 17.25 12.45 -11.26
CA MET A 705 17.04 13.87 -10.94
C MET A 705 18.33 14.65 -11.23
N VAL A 706 18.19 15.90 -11.62
CA VAL A 706 19.27 16.84 -11.80
C VAL A 706 18.78 18.23 -11.43
N ASP A 707 19.54 18.92 -10.59
CA ASP A 707 19.29 20.29 -10.18
C ASP A 707 20.55 21.12 -10.41
N TYR A 708 20.41 22.28 -11.06
CA TYR A 708 21.46 23.26 -11.18
C TYR A 708 21.05 24.56 -10.49
N THR A 709 21.84 24.98 -9.51
CA THR A 709 21.60 26.18 -8.73
C THR A 709 22.55 27.33 -9.20
N PHE A 710 21.96 28.40 -9.66
CA PHE A 710 22.66 29.65 -9.99
C PHE A 710 22.64 30.55 -8.75
N ASP A 711 23.79 30.94 -8.24
CA ASP A 711 23.88 32.06 -7.30
C ASP A 711 23.64 33.39 -8.06
N THR A 712 22.79 34.22 -7.49
CA THR A 712 22.46 35.48 -8.13
C THR A 712 23.12 36.64 -7.37
N ASN A 713 23.53 37.68 -8.11
CA ASN A 713 24.05 38.92 -7.51
C ASN A 713 22.93 39.92 -7.20
N LEU A 714 21.67 39.48 -7.19
CA LEU A 714 20.50 40.30 -6.93
C LEU A 714 20.27 40.43 -5.44
N SER A 715 20.08 41.64 -4.93
CA SER A 715 19.87 41.86 -3.48
C SER A 715 18.59 41.20 -2.93
N PHE A 716 17.61 40.94 -3.78
CA PHE A 716 16.31 40.35 -3.40
C PHE A 716 16.23 38.85 -3.66
N MET A 717 17.14 38.23 -4.41
CA MET A 717 17.12 36.81 -4.74
C MET A 717 18.51 36.21 -4.55
N LYS A 718 18.62 35.20 -3.67
CA LYS A 718 19.88 34.53 -3.34
C LYS A 718 20.33 33.56 -4.42
N SER A 719 19.38 32.73 -4.87
CA SER A 719 19.68 31.72 -5.89
C SER A 719 18.46 31.38 -6.72
N LEU A 720 18.71 30.82 -7.90
CA LEU A 720 17.73 30.24 -8.79
C LEU A 720 18.13 28.81 -9.10
N THR A 721 17.32 27.84 -8.71
CA THR A 721 17.52 26.41 -9.05
C THR A 721 16.62 26.02 -10.20
N VAL A 722 17.18 25.38 -11.23
CA VAL A 722 16.42 24.76 -12.31
C VAL A 722 16.67 23.26 -12.24
N GLY A 723 15.61 22.49 -12.15
CA GLY A 723 15.70 21.06 -12.01
C GLY A 723 14.80 20.28 -12.94
N ALA A 724 15.18 19.03 -13.18
CA ALA A 724 14.38 18.07 -13.91
C ALA A 724 14.46 16.70 -13.22
N ASN A 725 13.38 15.97 -13.27
CA ASN A 725 13.32 14.61 -12.76
C ASN A 725 12.59 13.67 -13.72
N MET A 726 12.86 12.39 -13.61
CA MET A 726 12.24 11.34 -14.39
C MET A 726 12.05 10.12 -13.51
N ASN A 727 10.91 9.48 -13.62
CA ASN A 727 10.70 8.13 -13.12
C ASN A 727 10.11 7.26 -14.24
N GLY A 728 10.42 5.97 -14.22
CA GLY A 728 9.95 5.03 -15.23
C GLY A 728 9.84 3.63 -14.69
N GLN A 729 8.89 2.88 -15.23
CA GLN A 729 8.68 1.48 -14.88
C GLN A 729 8.66 0.64 -16.14
N GLY A 730 9.27 -0.56 -16.07
CA GLY A 730 9.32 -1.53 -17.13
C GLY A 730 8.01 -2.28 -17.28
N LYS A 731 8.04 -3.38 -18.03
CA LYS A 731 6.86 -4.21 -18.24
C LYS A 731 6.34 -4.74 -16.90
N ILE A 732 5.02 -4.57 -16.67
CA ILE A 732 4.30 -5.06 -15.49
C ILE A 732 3.20 -5.99 -15.99
N TRP A 733 3.20 -7.25 -15.55
CA TRP A 733 2.12 -8.18 -15.78
C TRP A 733 1.02 -7.97 -14.73
N TRP A 734 -0.25 -8.04 -15.15
CA TRP A 734 -1.37 -7.76 -14.27
C TRP A 734 -2.05 -9.03 -13.71
N ASP A 735 -1.79 -10.18 -14.32
CA ASP A 735 -2.36 -11.47 -13.96
C ASP A 735 -1.30 -12.56 -13.82
N GLU A 736 -1.63 -13.66 -13.16
CA GLU A 736 -0.76 -14.80 -12.92
C GLU A 736 -0.45 -15.58 -14.22
N ALA A 737 -1.36 -15.56 -15.19
CA ALA A 737 -1.20 -16.19 -16.49
C ALA A 737 -0.27 -15.40 -17.43
N ASN A 738 0.02 -14.15 -17.10
CA ASN A 738 0.78 -13.19 -17.89
C ASN A 738 0.14 -12.92 -19.26
N THR A 739 -1.18 -12.69 -19.28
CA THR A 739 -1.95 -12.48 -20.51
C THR A 739 -1.92 -11.02 -20.95
N TYR A 740 -1.98 -10.08 -20.04
CA TYR A 740 -1.95 -8.64 -20.36
C TYR A 740 -1.01 -7.86 -19.44
N ALA A 741 -0.48 -6.74 -19.93
CA ALA A 741 0.59 -6.02 -19.24
C ALA A 741 0.62 -4.53 -19.58
N GLN A 742 1.11 -3.73 -18.62
CA GLN A 742 1.62 -2.39 -18.88
C GLN A 742 2.99 -2.48 -19.57
N LYS A 743 3.15 -1.79 -20.70
CA LYS A 743 4.45 -1.61 -21.37
C LYS A 743 5.30 -0.59 -20.61
N PHE A 744 6.61 -0.54 -20.92
CA PHE A 744 7.49 0.49 -20.35
C PHE A 744 6.92 1.89 -20.56
N TYR A 745 6.92 2.69 -19.52
CA TYR A 745 6.60 4.12 -19.56
C TYR A 745 7.60 4.93 -18.73
N ALA A 746 7.67 6.22 -19.01
CA ALA A 746 8.43 7.18 -18.19
C ALA A 746 7.63 8.47 -18.05
N VAL A 747 7.75 9.05 -16.87
CA VAL A 747 7.12 10.31 -16.48
C VAL A 747 8.22 11.33 -16.22
N LEU A 748 8.15 12.47 -16.90
CA LEU A 748 9.09 13.57 -16.75
C LEU A 748 8.48 14.67 -15.90
N GLY A 749 9.27 15.23 -14.99
CA GLY A 749 8.96 16.44 -14.23
C GLY A 749 10.05 17.48 -14.39
N ALA A 750 9.71 18.73 -14.12
CA ALA A 750 10.67 19.84 -14.10
C ALA A 750 10.22 20.89 -13.08
N HIS A 751 11.19 21.64 -12.52
CA HIS A 751 10.88 22.71 -11.61
C HIS A 751 11.87 23.88 -11.72
N ILE A 752 11.41 25.04 -11.28
CA ILE A 752 12.21 26.25 -11.13
C ILE A 752 11.93 26.81 -9.74
N CYS A 753 12.95 26.85 -8.89
CA CYS A 753 12.86 27.34 -7.53
C CYS A 753 13.69 28.64 -7.35
N ALA A 754 13.03 29.75 -7.02
CA ALA A 754 13.66 31.01 -6.68
C ALA A 754 13.73 31.16 -5.14
N ASP A 755 14.94 31.34 -4.61
CA ASP A 755 15.20 31.52 -3.18
C ASP A 755 15.42 33.03 -2.90
N PHE A 756 14.49 33.63 -2.18
CA PHE A 756 14.53 35.04 -1.76
C PHE A 756 15.06 35.18 -0.31
N GLY A 757 15.56 34.10 0.28
CA GLY A 757 16.10 34.07 1.64
C GLY A 757 15.04 33.75 2.70
N LEU A 758 14.06 34.62 2.88
CA LEU A 758 12.93 34.36 3.78
C LEU A 758 11.89 33.42 3.19
N CYS A 759 11.70 33.47 1.88
CA CYS A 759 10.76 32.61 1.17
C CYS A 759 11.37 31.99 -0.09
N LYS A 760 10.82 30.86 -0.50
CA LYS A 760 11.13 30.16 -1.75
C LYS A 760 9.86 30.00 -2.55
N LEU A 761 9.94 30.32 -3.84
CA LEU A 761 8.86 30.09 -4.79
C LEU A 761 9.31 28.98 -5.76
N ASN A 762 8.61 27.87 -5.75
CA ASN A 762 8.86 26.75 -6.64
C ASN A 762 7.74 26.62 -7.67
N LEU A 763 8.07 26.73 -8.95
CA LEU A 763 7.18 26.44 -10.08
C LEU A 763 7.50 25.03 -10.56
N TRP A 764 6.50 24.18 -10.64
CA TRP A 764 6.69 22.77 -10.98
C TRP A 764 5.75 22.28 -12.08
N GLY A 765 6.21 21.27 -12.79
CA GLY A 765 5.43 20.49 -13.75
C GLY A 765 5.68 19.02 -13.56
N ARG A 766 4.62 18.22 -13.52
CA ARG A 766 4.64 16.75 -13.48
C ARG A 766 4.05 16.18 -14.75
N ASN A 767 4.58 15.04 -15.19
CA ASN A 767 4.18 14.42 -16.46
C ASN A 767 4.12 15.42 -17.62
N ILE A 768 5.20 16.21 -17.78
CA ILE A 768 5.27 17.29 -18.77
C ILE A 768 5.15 16.80 -20.22
N THR A 769 5.39 15.52 -20.46
CA THR A 769 5.23 14.84 -21.75
C THR A 769 3.84 14.27 -21.96
N ASP A 770 2.95 14.40 -20.99
CA ASP A 770 1.61 13.82 -20.96
C ASP A 770 1.59 12.32 -21.32
N SER A 771 2.58 11.58 -20.80
CA SER A 771 2.69 10.14 -21.00
C SER A 771 1.45 9.42 -20.50
N LYS A 772 0.88 8.54 -21.32
CA LYS A 772 -0.29 7.74 -20.96
C LYS A 772 0.17 6.36 -20.46
N TYR A 773 -0.24 6.00 -19.27
CA TYR A 773 0.09 4.73 -18.64
C TYR A 773 -0.98 4.33 -17.64
N ASN A 774 -1.02 3.06 -17.27
CA ASN A 774 -1.88 2.53 -16.23
C ASN A 774 -1.05 2.23 -14.98
N THR A 775 -1.54 2.64 -13.83
CA THR A 775 -0.92 2.37 -12.53
C THR A 775 -1.33 1.02 -11.98
N PHE A 776 -2.49 0.52 -12.41
CA PHE A 776 -3.09 -0.73 -12.02
C PHE A 776 -4.07 -1.23 -13.07
N ALA A 777 -4.18 -2.55 -13.25
CA ALA A 777 -5.23 -3.18 -14.04
C ALA A 777 -5.60 -4.57 -13.48
N PHE A 778 -6.82 -5.00 -13.77
CA PHE A 778 -7.36 -6.30 -13.38
C PHE A 778 -8.50 -6.69 -14.30
N SER A 779 -8.90 -7.98 -14.28
CA SER A 779 -10.15 -8.43 -14.90
C SER A 779 -11.19 -8.77 -13.83
N SER A 780 -12.46 -8.62 -14.17
CA SER A 780 -13.62 -9.00 -13.35
C SER A 780 -14.59 -9.82 -14.20
N LYS A 781 -15.20 -10.84 -13.60
CA LYS A 781 -16.28 -11.66 -14.17
C LYS A 781 -17.57 -11.53 -13.37
N ALA A 782 -17.69 -10.50 -12.53
CA ALA A 782 -18.81 -10.28 -11.63
C ALA A 782 -20.17 -10.36 -12.33
N THR A 783 -20.28 -9.84 -13.54
CA THR A 783 -21.50 -9.81 -14.35
C THR A 783 -21.68 -11.02 -15.29
N GLY A 784 -20.83 -12.05 -15.15
CA GLY A 784 -20.81 -13.24 -16.01
C GLY A 784 -20.03 -13.07 -17.32
N VAL A 785 -19.57 -11.85 -17.63
CA VAL A 785 -18.69 -11.54 -18.77
C VAL A 785 -17.35 -11.02 -18.24
N GLU A 786 -16.24 -11.48 -18.81
CA GLU A 786 -14.93 -10.97 -18.42
C GLU A 786 -14.71 -9.56 -18.97
N VAL A 787 -14.54 -8.60 -18.06
CA VAL A 787 -14.24 -7.20 -18.37
C VAL A 787 -12.89 -6.85 -17.80
N PHE A 788 -12.03 -6.20 -18.58
CA PHE A 788 -10.74 -5.69 -18.14
C PHE A 788 -10.87 -4.21 -17.77
N MET A 789 -10.29 -3.86 -16.65
CA MET A 789 -10.37 -2.51 -16.08
C MET A 789 -8.99 -2.00 -15.69
N ALA A 790 -8.79 -0.68 -15.74
CA ALA A 790 -7.54 -0.08 -15.33
C ALA A 790 -7.71 1.29 -14.65
N GLN A 791 -6.82 1.54 -13.70
CA GLN A 791 -6.52 2.86 -13.15
C GLN A 791 -5.48 3.53 -14.04
N ARG A 792 -5.81 4.70 -14.58
CA ARG A 792 -4.85 5.51 -15.37
C ARG A 792 -3.95 6.34 -14.45
N GLY A 793 -2.71 6.53 -14.87
CA GLY A 793 -1.83 7.53 -14.28
C GLY A 793 -2.27 8.96 -14.60
N ASN A 794 -1.95 9.88 -13.71
CA ASN A 794 -2.35 11.28 -13.84
C ASN A 794 -1.72 11.92 -15.11
N PRO A 795 -2.49 12.71 -15.88
CA PRO A 795 -1.99 13.45 -17.05
C PRO A 795 -1.05 14.58 -16.63
N PHE A 796 -0.70 15.46 -17.57
CA PHE A 796 0.10 16.67 -17.28
C PHE A 796 -0.49 17.49 -16.13
N GLN A 797 0.39 17.90 -15.20
CA GLN A 797 0.08 18.75 -14.05
C GLN A 797 1.13 19.87 -13.95
N CYS A 798 0.70 21.05 -13.50
CA CYS A 798 1.60 22.13 -13.15
C CYS A 798 1.04 22.94 -11.98
N GLY A 799 1.93 23.66 -11.31
CA GLY A 799 1.55 24.49 -10.19
C GLY A 799 2.72 25.26 -9.59
N PHE A 800 2.49 25.82 -8.44
CA PHE A 800 3.53 26.49 -7.66
C PHE A 800 3.38 26.19 -6.17
N ASP A 801 4.48 26.20 -5.46
CA ASP A 801 4.56 26.14 -4.01
C ASP A 801 5.38 27.31 -3.45
N LEU A 802 4.85 27.97 -2.44
CA LEU A 802 5.49 29.03 -1.69
C LEU A 802 5.86 28.49 -0.31
N SER A 803 7.15 28.41 -0.01
CA SER A 803 7.68 28.02 1.30
C SER A 803 8.27 29.23 2.02
N ILE A 804 7.89 29.43 3.26
CA ILE A 804 8.38 30.52 4.11
C ILE A 804 8.93 29.92 5.40
N HIS A 805 10.11 30.39 5.83
CA HIS A 805 10.73 29.99 7.08
C HIS A 805 11.17 31.25 7.87
N PHE A 806 10.73 31.37 9.13
CA PHE A 806 11.07 32.50 10.00
C PHE A 806 11.11 32.11 11.47
#